data_4c9e923b0df74078a6978017e90b88a7
#
_entry.id   4c9e923b0df74078a6978017e90b88a7
#
_cell.length_a   1.000
_cell.length_b   1.000
_cell.length_c   1.000
_cell.angle_alpha   90.00
_cell.angle_beta   90.00
_cell.angle_gamma   90.00
#
_symmetry.space_group_name_H-M   'P 1'
#
loop_
_entity.id
_entity.type
_entity.pdbx_description
1 polymer ?
#
loop_
_entity_poly.entity_id
_entity_poly.type
_entity_poly.pdbx_seq_one_letter_code
_entity_poly.pdbx_strand_id
1 'polypeptide(L)'
;MRSKSKSWSSRSWWDAKRWTLSAVVFPIVTGVSPPDASAQQEDAPKREPAASTVQNLSEPAEPAPSTAAPANPDSKPTAPDQQAVSAAASAPSGESPPSRPAEVTPVVGADKSEKPPPAESLPPLVEKKNPFEMTVSGKRIPPPSRGASDFHVEIGALSSVPRKNAAELLKLVPGILLTNDGSEAHADQVFLRGFDAREGQDIEFTVGGVPVNESGNIHGNGYSDTHFVIPELISALRVLEGPFDPRQGNYAVAGSADYELGLAQRGITAKFMTGSNGTFRGLLLWGPRGARDATFAGVELYQTAGFGQNRDGRRATVMAQYEGKSGTHTYRISAQAYIASFHSAGVLREDDYLAGRLGFFDTYDTTQGADTSRYSLSGVLESRFGQMVVRNQIFGIARPMQLRENFTGFLLDPQEPTQSPHGQRGDHIEVASMAATIGAHGFGRWRMEILNQPQEIEVGYYARGDFVHSTQQRIEAATRAPYHTEADLESRLGDLGLYADLNLKPWKWIAVRGGIRGDLFTYDVLDNCAVKSVSHPSKINPPGDDSCLSQQDFGKYREPSQRSTTTGTSLLPRVSLILGPLLGISASVSYGQGVRSIDPIYITQDAKTPFASAESIDAGLSFARQIGPVALSVRTAFFQTRVDRDLLFSQTAGRNVLSLGTTRIGSASAARVTGSFFDVATNLTYVRATFDDTGLLIPYVPDWVFRLDGSLFGELPFDRLRIRGKAIRGTLATGITYVSPRPLPFGERANPIAVVDVNGTVGLWLFDVGLSVSNLFDAQYRLGEYNYASDFRSQSFPTLVPMRHFSAGAPRQIFFTMAINLGGDK
;
A
#
# COMPACT_ATOMS: atom_id res chain seq x y z
N MET A 1 43.71 5.83 40.26
CA MET A 1 43.57 5.73 38.80
C MET A 1 42.22 6.29 38.41
N ARG A 2 42.21 7.45 37.73
CA ARG A 2 41.02 8.23 37.46
C ARG A 2 40.40 7.78 36.15
N SER A 3 39.15 7.29 36.15
CA SER A 3 38.35 7.07 34.95
C SER A 3 37.80 8.38 34.41
N LYS A 4 38.15 8.72 33.19
CA LYS A 4 37.56 9.87 32.47
C LYS A 4 36.26 9.36 31.78
N SER A 5 35.13 9.77 32.30
CA SER A 5 33.86 9.69 31.60
C SER A 5 33.83 10.75 30.48
N LYS A 6 33.74 10.35 29.23
CA LYS A 6 33.44 11.24 28.10
C LYS A 6 31.91 11.48 28.07
N SER A 7 31.51 12.70 28.37
CA SER A 7 30.14 13.18 28.20
C SER A 7 29.83 13.32 26.71
N TRP A 8 28.83 12.62 26.25
CA TRP A 8 28.21 12.89 24.95
C TRP A 8 27.38 14.18 25.07
N SER A 9 27.82 15.24 24.38
CA SER A 9 27.01 16.44 24.19
C SER A 9 25.96 16.15 23.11
N SER A 10 24.75 15.92 23.51
CA SER A 10 23.57 16.02 22.65
C SER A 10 23.44 17.45 22.18
N ARG A 11 23.84 17.77 20.94
CA ARG A 11 23.38 18.99 20.29
C ARG A 11 21.89 18.86 20.07
N SER A 12 21.13 19.63 20.84
CA SER A 12 19.69 19.70 20.78
C SER A 12 19.25 20.32 19.46
N TRP A 13 18.44 19.63 18.73
CA TRP A 13 17.71 20.03 17.51
C TRP A 13 16.70 21.21 17.72
N TRP A 14 16.78 21.89 18.88
CA TRP A 14 15.78 22.92 19.26
C TRP A 14 16.15 24.36 18.96
N ASP A 15 17.26 24.63 18.29
CA ASP A 15 17.69 26.01 17.96
C ASP A 15 17.34 26.46 16.53
N ALA A 16 16.40 25.84 15.86
CA ALA A 16 15.90 26.33 14.58
C ALA A 16 14.67 27.22 14.79
N LYS A 17 14.87 28.51 14.56
CA LYS A 17 13.91 29.56 14.21
C LYS A 17 12.45 29.33 14.64
N ARG A 18 11.99 30.15 15.58
CA ARG A 18 10.58 30.32 15.97
C ARG A 18 9.69 30.44 14.73
N TRP A 19 8.95 29.38 14.41
CA TRP A 19 7.82 29.46 13.52
C TRP A 19 6.65 30.03 14.29
N THR A 20 6.30 31.30 13.99
CA THR A 20 5.01 31.86 14.40
C THR A 20 3.93 31.18 13.55
N LEU A 21 3.11 30.36 14.19
CA LEU A 21 1.85 29.88 13.64
C LEU A 21 0.92 31.09 13.41
N SER A 22 0.99 31.69 12.26
CA SER A 22 -0.06 32.59 11.76
C SER A 22 -1.21 31.71 11.30
N ALA A 23 -2.27 31.66 12.10
CA ALA A 23 -3.54 31.07 11.73
C ALA A 23 -4.08 31.80 10.49
N VAL A 24 -3.98 31.18 9.32
CA VAL A 24 -4.65 31.67 8.10
C VAL A 24 -6.10 31.19 8.16
N VAL A 25 -6.95 32.10 8.63
CA VAL A 25 -8.40 32.00 8.47
C VAL A 25 -8.70 32.38 7.02
N PHE A 26 -9.18 31.44 6.22
CA PHE A 26 -9.70 31.72 4.89
C PHE A 26 -11.05 32.45 5.03
N PRO A 27 -11.22 33.64 4.45
CA PRO A 27 -12.56 34.23 4.31
C PRO A 27 -13.29 33.51 3.16
N ILE A 28 -14.50 33.07 3.44
CA ILE A 28 -15.47 32.66 2.44
C ILE A 28 -15.87 33.91 1.66
N VAL A 29 -15.46 34.00 0.40
CA VAL A 29 -15.87 35.06 -0.50
C VAL A 29 -17.21 34.68 -1.12
N THR A 30 -18.26 35.35 -0.64
CA THR A 30 -19.50 35.53 -1.38
C THR A 30 -19.44 36.91 -2.06
N GLY A 31 -19.50 36.96 -3.38
CA GLY A 31 -19.64 38.25 -4.09
C GLY A 31 -19.11 38.14 -5.51
N VAL A 32 -19.99 37.75 -6.45
CA VAL A 32 -19.78 37.93 -7.88
C VAL A 32 -20.31 39.29 -8.27
N SER A 33 -19.48 40.16 -8.85
CA SER A 33 -19.88 41.27 -9.68
C SER A 33 -18.93 41.35 -10.87
N PRO A 34 -19.43 41.67 -12.10
CA PRO A 34 -18.67 41.60 -13.33
C PRO A 34 -17.77 42.84 -13.53
N PRO A 35 -16.69 42.73 -14.28
CA PRO A 35 -15.88 43.92 -14.64
C PRO A 35 -16.35 44.55 -15.93
N ASP A 36 -16.48 45.85 -15.89
CA ASP A 36 -16.71 46.74 -17.03
C ASP A 36 -15.47 46.77 -17.96
N ALA A 37 -15.79 46.78 -19.25
CA ALA A 37 -14.86 46.97 -20.35
C ALA A 37 -14.59 48.45 -20.56
N SER A 38 -13.32 48.87 -20.57
CA SER A 38 -12.89 50.07 -21.31
C SER A 38 -11.48 49.86 -21.89
N ALA A 39 -11.46 50.05 -23.22
CA ALA A 39 -10.30 49.94 -24.08
C ALA A 39 -9.29 51.07 -23.88
N GLN A 40 -8.00 50.74 -24.05
CA GLN A 40 -7.07 51.66 -24.73
C GLN A 40 -6.05 50.85 -25.52
N GLN A 41 -6.05 51.14 -26.82
CA GLN A 41 -5.13 50.71 -27.85
C GLN A 41 -3.88 51.61 -27.77
N GLU A 42 -2.68 51.03 -27.83
CA GLU A 42 -1.53 51.74 -28.34
C GLU A 42 -0.58 50.82 -29.13
N ASP A 43 -0.05 51.39 -30.18
CA ASP A 43 0.48 50.81 -31.41
C ASP A 43 1.77 49.97 -31.32
N ALA A 44 1.84 48.98 -32.22
CA ALA A 44 3.03 48.27 -32.62
C ALA A 44 3.89 49.08 -33.65
N PRO A 45 5.16 48.73 -33.82
CA PRO A 45 5.71 48.71 -35.16
C PRO A 45 6.22 47.34 -35.59
N LYS A 46 5.74 46.98 -36.75
CA LYS A 46 6.22 45.89 -37.62
C LYS A 46 7.71 46.03 -37.96
N ARG A 47 8.44 44.92 -38.00
CA ARG A 47 9.57 44.72 -38.91
C ARG A 47 9.51 43.31 -39.51
N GLU A 48 9.55 43.28 -40.83
CA GLU A 48 9.60 42.14 -41.73
C GLU A 48 10.99 41.45 -41.78
N PRO A 49 11.14 40.28 -42.42
CA PRO A 49 12.20 39.34 -42.22
C PRO A 49 13.39 39.52 -43.19
N ALA A 50 14.56 39.21 -42.72
CA ALA A 50 15.75 39.06 -43.60
C ALA A 50 16.16 37.58 -43.70
N ALA A 51 16.09 37.12 -44.94
CA ALA A 51 16.65 35.83 -45.34
C ALA A 51 18.18 35.89 -45.43
N SER A 52 18.87 34.85 -45.01
CA SER A 52 20.10 34.37 -45.68
C SER A 52 20.61 33.08 -45.00
N THR A 53 20.63 32.09 -45.82
CA THR A 53 21.80 31.34 -46.35
C THR A 53 22.16 30.11 -45.54
N VAL A 54 21.77 29.01 -46.20
CA VAL A 54 22.18 27.62 -45.96
C VAL A 54 23.70 27.51 -46.16
N GLN A 55 24.43 27.00 -45.22
CA GLN A 55 25.69 26.31 -45.47
C GLN A 55 25.66 24.90 -44.94
N ASN A 56 25.66 23.96 -45.88
CA ASN A 56 25.90 22.54 -45.68
C ASN A 56 27.29 22.34 -45.07
N LEU A 57 27.40 21.54 -44.03
CA LEU A 57 28.61 20.80 -43.70
C LEU A 57 28.24 19.34 -43.38
N SER A 58 28.71 18.55 -44.25
CA SER A 58 28.95 17.13 -44.44
C SER A 58 28.90 16.23 -43.20
N GLU A 59 28.15 15.15 -43.36
CA GLU A 59 28.21 13.86 -42.64
C GLU A 59 29.64 13.27 -42.66
N PRO A 60 30.05 12.54 -41.64
CA PRO A 60 31.08 11.52 -41.75
C PRO A 60 30.46 10.11 -41.86
N ALA A 61 31.04 9.39 -42.80
CA ALA A 61 30.70 8.11 -43.36
C ALA A 61 30.70 6.94 -42.35
N GLU A 62 29.78 6.01 -42.62
CA GLU A 62 29.80 4.62 -42.12
C GLU A 62 31.04 3.86 -42.60
N PRO A 63 31.60 2.92 -41.81
CA PRO A 63 32.48 1.89 -42.36
C PRO A 63 31.68 0.64 -42.78
N ALA A 64 31.95 0.22 -44.00
CA ALA A 64 31.38 -0.93 -44.69
C ALA A 64 31.77 -2.29 -44.06
N PRO A 65 30.98 -3.36 -44.37
CA PRO A 65 31.16 -4.66 -43.74
C PRO A 65 32.22 -5.52 -44.46
N SER A 66 33.00 -6.26 -43.65
CA SER A 66 33.96 -7.25 -44.10
C SER A 66 33.29 -8.61 -44.34
N THR A 67 33.37 -9.10 -45.56
CA THR A 67 33.00 -10.41 -46.05
C THR A 67 33.99 -11.50 -45.63
N ALA A 68 33.51 -12.60 -45.06
CA ALA A 68 34.09 -13.94 -45.29
C ALA A 68 33.06 -15.02 -44.94
N ALA A 69 32.62 -15.76 -45.95
CA ALA A 69 32.06 -17.11 -45.89
C ALA A 69 33.11 -18.06 -46.57
N PRO A 70 32.95 -19.40 -46.64
CA PRO A 70 31.96 -20.32 -46.10
C PRO A 70 32.53 -21.62 -45.50
N ALA A 71 31.76 -22.41 -44.79
CA ALA A 71 31.83 -23.87 -44.83
C ALA A 71 30.58 -24.50 -44.20
N ASN A 72 29.84 -25.21 -45.00
CA ASN A 72 28.87 -26.27 -44.70
C ASN A 72 29.61 -27.63 -44.92
N PRO A 73 29.23 -28.80 -44.41
CA PRO A 73 27.87 -29.34 -44.37
C PRO A 73 27.50 -30.33 -43.21
N ASP A 74 26.20 -30.62 -43.21
CA ASP A 74 25.54 -31.85 -42.77
C ASP A 74 25.63 -32.41 -41.36
N SER A 75 24.51 -32.32 -40.67
CA SER A 75 23.83 -33.51 -40.11
C SER A 75 22.47 -33.17 -39.50
N LYS A 76 21.44 -33.77 -40.07
CA LYS A 76 20.08 -33.90 -39.56
C LYS A 76 20.05 -34.92 -38.44
N PRO A 77 19.26 -34.73 -37.40
CA PRO A 77 18.57 -35.85 -36.77
C PRO A 77 17.05 -35.72 -36.87
N THR A 78 16.53 -36.83 -37.22
CA THR A 78 15.19 -37.36 -37.39
C THR A 78 14.26 -37.09 -36.19
N ALA A 79 13.01 -36.76 -36.52
CA ALA A 79 11.86 -36.82 -35.59
C ALA A 79 11.41 -38.27 -35.35
N PRO A 80 10.84 -38.61 -34.27
CA PRO A 80 9.97 -39.77 -34.11
C PRO A 80 8.49 -39.42 -34.13
N ASP A 81 7.79 -40.32 -34.75
CA ASP A 81 6.43 -40.41 -35.18
C ASP A 81 5.33 -40.12 -34.13
N GLN A 82 4.29 -39.49 -34.68
CA GLN A 82 2.92 -39.55 -34.14
C GLN A 82 2.34 -40.96 -34.38
N GLN A 83 1.77 -41.54 -33.38
CA GLN A 83 0.74 -42.59 -33.57
C GLN A 83 -0.59 -42.08 -32.95
N ALA A 84 -1.50 -41.80 -33.88
CA ALA A 84 -2.92 -41.69 -33.68
C ALA A 84 -3.50 -43.10 -33.47
N VAL A 85 -4.36 -43.26 -32.49
CA VAL A 85 -5.30 -44.38 -32.44
C VAL A 85 -6.70 -43.79 -32.30
N SER A 86 -7.44 -43.95 -33.41
CA SER A 86 -8.86 -43.80 -33.59
C SER A 86 -9.55 -45.12 -33.21
N ALA A 87 -10.75 -45.04 -32.69
CA ALA A 87 -11.91 -45.90 -32.94
C ALA A 87 -12.81 -45.90 -31.70
N ALA A 88 -13.97 -45.54 -31.82
CA ALA A 88 -15.18 -45.93 -32.49
C ALA A 88 -16.30 -46.29 -31.49
N ALA A 89 -17.37 -45.68 -31.77
CA ALA A 89 -18.72 -45.76 -31.27
C ALA A 89 -19.26 -47.18 -31.06
N SER A 90 -20.18 -47.29 -30.08
CA SER A 90 -21.46 -48.00 -30.29
C SER A 90 -22.39 -47.74 -29.10
N ALA A 91 -23.58 -47.22 -29.39
CA ALA A 91 -24.80 -47.36 -28.62
C ALA A 91 -25.47 -48.69 -29.03
N PRO A 92 -26.37 -49.27 -28.25
CA PRO A 92 -27.79 -49.07 -28.52
C PRO A 92 -28.72 -48.99 -27.31
N SER A 93 -29.70 -48.16 -27.45
CA SER A 93 -31.19 -48.30 -27.41
C SER A 93 -31.83 -49.37 -26.51
N GLY A 94 -32.88 -48.91 -25.79
CA GLY A 94 -33.92 -49.74 -25.16
C GLY A 94 -34.79 -48.93 -24.24
N GLU A 95 -35.74 -48.28 -24.75
CA GLU A 95 -37.22 -48.28 -24.63
C GLU A 95 -37.84 -48.29 -23.24
N SER A 96 -38.70 -47.28 -23.04
CA SER A 96 -39.80 -47.08 -22.08
C SER A 96 -40.94 -48.11 -22.33
N PRO A 97 -42.10 -48.02 -21.72
CA PRO A 97 -42.78 -47.11 -20.80
C PRO A 97 -43.80 -47.81 -19.84
N PRO A 98 -45.00 -47.31 -19.55
CA PRO A 98 -45.41 -46.45 -18.43
C PRO A 98 -46.45 -47.12 -17.52
N SER A 99 -46.80 -46.47 -16.40
CA SER A 99 -48.13 -46.67 -15.79
C SER A 99 -48.54 -45.49 -14.88
N ARG A 100 -49.58 -44.86 -15.26
CA ARG A 100 -50.59 -44.05 -14.53
C ARG A 100 -51.81 -44.91 -14.39
N PRO A 101 -52.83 -44.53 -13.66
CA PRO A 101 -53.08 -43.73 -12.46
C PRO A 101 -54.00 -44.42 -11.45
N ALA A 102 -54.21 -43.83 -10.30
CA ALA A 102 -55.41 -44.11 -9.49
C ALA A 102 -55.92 -42.80 -8.93
N GLU A 103 -57.06 -42.51 -9.44
CA GLU A 103 -58.06 -41.50 -9.11
C GLU A 103 -58.86 -41.99 -7.87
N VAL A 104 -59.04 -41.10 -6.88
CA VAL A 104 -60.18 -41.22 -5.95
C VAL A 104 -60.75 -39.84 -5.67
N THR A 105 -61.97 -39.67 -6.02
CA THR A 105 -62.88 -38.55 -5.93
C THR A 105 -63.40 -38.27 -4.52
N PRO A 106 -64.18 -37.15 -4.32
CA PRO A 106 -64.20 -36.36 -3.12
C PRO A 106 -65.35 -36.68 -2.17
N VAL A 107 -65.16 -36.32 -0.91
CA VAL A 107 -66.27 -36.19 0.04
C VAL A 107 -66.48 -34.76 0.48
N VAL A 108 -67.61 -34.22 0.17
CA VAL A 108 -68.15 -32.97 0.62
C VAL A 108 -68.52 -33.03 2.10
N GLY A 109 -68.20 -32.02 2.87
CA GLY A 109 -68.73 -31.87 4.24
C GLY A 109 -68.44 -30.43 4.73
N ALA A 110 -69.56 -29.73 4.96
CA ALA A 110 -69.63 -28.30 5.19
C ALA A 110 -69.06 -27.76 6.51
N ASP A 111 -68.64 -26.52 6.43
CA ASP A 111 -68.88 -25.37 7.34
C ASP A 111 -68.40 -25.43 8.78
N LYS A 112 -67.37 -24.60 9.10
CA LYS A 112 -67.39 -23.58 10.17
C LYS A 112 -66.18 -22.71 10.11
N SER A 113 -66.41 -21.45 9.96
CA SER A 113 -65.45 -20.35 10.10
C SER A 113 -64.79 -20.34 11.48
N GLU A 114 -63.51 -20.65 11.52
CA GLU A 114 -62.66 -20.36 12.66
C GLU A 114 -61.45 -19.53 12.15
N LYS A 115 -61.32 -18.36 12.73
CA LYS A 115 -60.28 -17.38 12.52
C LYS A 115 -58.93 -18.03 12.82
N PRO A 116 -57.92 -17.95 11.93
CA PRO A 116 -56.61 -18.52 12.24
C PRO A 116 -55.99 -17.78 13.43
N PRO A 117 -55.35 -18.53 14.36
CA PRO A 117 -54.61 -17.94 15.46
C PRO A 117 -53.45 -17.08 14.94
N PRO A 118 -53.05 -16.04 15.69
CA PRO A 118 -51.91 -15.21 15.27
C PRO A 118 -50.70 -16.11 15.15
N ALA A 119 -49.96 -15.92 14.05
CA ALA A 119 -48.69 -16.61 13.82
C ALA A 119 -47.78 -16.36 15.04
N GLU A 120 -47.50 -17.40 15.79
CA GLU A 120 -46.48 -17.44 16.82
C GLU A 120 -45.16 -16.99 16.13
N SER A 121 -44.68 -15.82 16.50
CA SER A 121 -43.35 -15.37 16.10
C SER A 121 -42.34 -16.37 16.66
N LEU A 122 -41.71 -17.12 15.76
CA LEU A 122 -40.56 -17.94 16.12
C LEU A 122 -39.61 -17.07 16.94
N PRO A 123 -39.13 -17.55 18.11
CA PRO A 123 -38.14 -16.80 18.88
C PRO A 123 -36.97 -16.50 17.96
N PRO A 124 -36.38 -15.27 18.05
CA PRO A 124 -35.22 -14.94 17.25
C PRO A 124 -34.15 -16.00 17.52
N LEU A 125 -33.64 -16.61 16.46
CA LEU A 125 -32.51 -17.51 16.54
C LEU A 125 -31.42 -16.73 17.30
N VAL A 126 -31.17 -17.16 18.55
CA VAL A 126 -30.03 -16.67 19.32
C VAL A 126 -28.83 -17.17 18.57
N GLU A 127 -28.27 -16.32 17.72
CA GLU A 127 -26.97 -16.51 17.11
C GLU A 127 -25.98 -16.78 18.25
N LYS A 128 -25.53 -18.01 18.41
CA LYS A 128 -24.44 -18.34 19.34
C LYS A 128 -23.24 -17.56 18.83
N LYS A 129 -22.95 -16.43 19.50
CA LYS A 129 -21.76 -15.62 19.24
C LYS A 129 -20.55 -16.53 19.37
N ASN A 130 -19.83 -16.73 18.29
CA ASN A 130 -18.54 -17.38 18.31
C ASN A 130 -17.59 -16.52 19.15
N PRO A 131 -17.05 -17.00 20.28
CA PRO A 131 -16.21 -16.17 21.17
C PRO A 131 -14.89 -15.74 20.53
N PHE A 132 -14.55 -16.26 19.35
CA PHE A 132 -13.39 -15.86 18.53
C PHE A 132 -13.75 -14.86 17.42
N GLU A 133 -15.03 -14.59 17.15
CA GLU A 133 -15.42 -13.46 16.33
C GLU A 133 -15.24 -12.19 17.14
N MET A 134 -14.34 -11.33 16.70
CA MET A 134 -14.39 -9.92 17.06
C MET A 134 -15.64 -9.34 16.41
N THR A 135 -16.78 -9.54 17.04
CA THR A 135 -18.03 -8.98 16.57
C THR A 135 -17.99 -7.49 16.86
N VAL A 136 -17.76 -6.69 15.84
CA VAL A 136 -17.93 -5.23 15.90
C VAL A 136 -19.42 -4.97 16.18
N SER A 137 -19.75 -4.74 17.47
CA SER A 137 -21.11 -4.45 17.92
C SER A 137 -21.50 -3.03 17.54
N GLY A 138 -21.89 -2.86 16.34
CA GLY A 138 -22.33 -1.63 15.73
C GLY A 138 -22.17 -1.80 14.25
N LYS A 139 -23.01 -2.65 13.66
CA LYS A 139 -22.98 -2.92 12.22
C LYS A 139 -22.92 -1.60 11.46
N ARG A 140 -21.72 -1.13 11.15
CA ARG A 140 -21.52 -0.29 9.98
C ARG A 140 -21.99 -1.16 8.83
N ILE A 141 -23.03 -0.70 8.15
CA ILE A 141 -23.39 -1.32 6.87
C ILE A 141 -22.20 -1.02 5.96
N PRO A 142 -21.45 -2.04 5.52
CA PRO A 142 -20.32 -1.77 4.63
C PRO A 142 -20.83 -1.02 3.42
N PRO A 143 -20.03 -0.13 2.83
CA PRO A 143 -20.41 0.53 1.60
C PRO A 143 -20.72 -0.53 0.56
N PRO A 144 -21.69 -0.25 -0.33
CA PRO A 144 -22.06 -1.21 -1.36
C PRO A 144 -20.85 -1.58 -2.21
N SER A 145 -20.61 -2.89 -2.46
CA SER A 145 -19.50 -3.39 -3.25
C SER A 145 -19.47 -2.79 -4.67
N ARG A 146 -18.28 -2.47 -5.17
CA ARG A 146 -18.04 -1.93 -6.52
C ARG A 146 -17.80 -3.02 -7.58
N GLY A 147 -17.92 -4.28 -7.22
CA GLY A 147 -17.67 -5.41 -8.10
C GLY A 147 -16.84 -6.49 -7.45
N ALA A 148 -16.26 -7.37 -8.26
CA ALA A 148 -15.45 -8.50 -7.77
C ALA A 148 -14.15 -8.06 -7.09
N SER A 149 -13.63 -6.89 -7.44
CA SER A 149 -12.35 -6.33 -6.95
C SER A 149 -12.49 -5.48 -5.67
N ASP A 150 -13.66 -5.39 -5.06
CA ASP A 150 -13.91 -4.66 -3.81
C ASP A 150 -13.93 -5.66 -2.63
N PHE A 151 -12.81 -5.75 -1.94
CA PHE A 151 -12.61 -6.64 -0.80
C PHE A 151 -12.87 -5.92 0.52
N HIS A 152 -13.81 -6.42 1.28
CA HIS A 152 -14.01 -6.03 2.67
C HIS A 152 -13.71 -7.24 3.55
N VAL A 153 -12.61 -7.18 4.31
CA VAL A 153 -12.09 -8.28 5.09
C VAL A 153 -12.25 -7.96 6.57
N GLU A 154 -13.19 -8.63 7.22
CA GLU A 154 -13.23 -8.67 8.69
C GLU A 154 -12.08 -9.57 9.18
N ILE A 155 -11.25 -9.04 10.07
CA ILE A 155 -10.02 -9.73 10.51
C ILE A 155 -10.39 -11.01 11.28
N GLY A 156 -11.30 -10.93 12.26
CA GLY A 156 -11.86 -12.09 12.97
C GLY A 156 -10.81 -13.09 13.46
N ALA A 157 -11.06 -14.38 13.21
CA ALA A 157 -10.19 -15.48 13.63
C ALA A 157 -8.83 -15.47 12.90
N LEU A 158 -8.73 -14.86 11.73
CA LEU A 158 -7.46 -14.71 10.99
C LEU A 158 -6.47 -13.77 11.67
N SER A 159 -6.87 -13.04 12.73
CA SER A 159 -5.95 -12.29 13.60
C SER A 159 -4.95 -13.19 14.33
N SER A 160 -5.22 -14.49 14.43
CA SER A 160 -4.35 -15.48 15.03
C SER A 160 -3.17 -15.92 14.14
N VAL A 161 -3.23 -15.67 12.83
CA VAL A 161 -2.09 -15.87 11.93
C VAL A 161 -0.98 -14.87 12.28
N PRO A 162 0.29 -15.31 12.41
CA PRO A 162 1.38 -14.42 12.78
C PRO A 162 1.52 -13.23 11.81
N ARG A 163 1.59 -12.03 12.35
CA ARG A 163 1.83 -10.79 11.60
C ARG A 163 2.69 -9.84 12.43
N LYS A 164 3.69 -9.23 11.81
CA LYS A 164 4.63 -8.34 12.49
C LYS A 164 4.06 -6.94 12.69
N ASN A 165 3.31 -6.44 11.69
CA ASN A 165 2.78 -5.09 11.65
C ASN A 165 1.42 -5.04 10.92
N ALA A 166 0.83 -3.86 10.81
CA ALA A 166 -0.46 -3.66 10.14
C ALA A 166 -0.40 -3.83 8.61
N ALA A 167 0.74 -3.57 7.97
CA ALA A 167 0.90 -3.77 6.53
C ALA A 167 0.64 -5.24 6.15
N GLU A 168 1.07 -6.18 6.98
CA GLU A 168 0.88 -7.61 6.70
C GLU A 168 -0.59 -8.07 6.66
N LEU A 169 -1.52 -7.26 7.16
CA LEU A 169 -2.96 -7.50 6.98
C LEU A 169 -3.38 -7.37 5.51
N LEU A 170 -2.67 -6.59 4.71
CA LEU A 170 -2.89 -6.48 3.27
C LEU A 170 -2.74 -7.83 2.55
N LYS A 171 -1.92 -8.75 3.07
CA LYS A 171 -1.74 -10.10 2.52
C LYS A 171 -3.03 -10.94 2.51
N LEU A 172 -4.09 -10.50 3.21
CA LEU A 172 -5.42 -11.12 3.16
C LEU A 172 -6.17 -10.83 1.85
N VAL A 173 -5.66 -9.94 1.03
CA VAL A 173 -6.24 -9.51 -0.24
C VAL A 173 -5.40 -10.07 -1.41
N PRO A 174 -6.01 -10.46 -2.54
CA PRO A 174 -5.27 -11.00 -3.68
C PRO A 174 -4.21 -10.03 -4.21
N GLY A 175 -3.15 -10.58 -4.78
CA GLY A 175 -2.15 -9.81 -5.52
C GLY A 175 -1.21 -8.95 -4.69
N ILE A 176 -1.31 -8.97 -3.39
CA ILE A 176 -0.43 -8.18 -2.54
C ILE A 176 0.81 -8.98 -2.16
N LEU A 177 1.96 -8.45 -2.54
CA LEU A 177 3.28 -8.82 -2.05
C LEU A 177 3.87 -7.64 -1.28
N LEU A 178 4.46 -7.93 -0.12
CA LEU A 178 5.22 -6.96 0.67
C LEU A 178 6.68 -7.37 0.68
N THR A 179 7.56 -6.41 0.38
CA THR A 179 9.01 -6.54 0.49
C THR A 179 9.58 -5.33 1.22
N ASN A 180 10.81 -5.40 1.68
CA ASN A 180 11.58 -4.25 2.15
C ASN A 180 13.09 -4.54 2.04
N ASP A 181 13.90 -3.57 2.36
CA ASP A 181 15.37 -3.66 2.36
C ASP A 181 15.97 -4.37 3.59
N GLY A 182 15.12 -5.01 4.41
CA GLY A 182 15.51 -5.74 5.62
C GLY A 182 15.51 -4.89 6.88
N SER A 183 14.87 -3.75 6.89
CA SER A 183 14.66 -2.91 8.07
C SER A 183 13.34 -3.20 8.80
N GLU A 184 13.25 -2.87 10.10
CA GLU A 184 12.09 -3.23 10.95
C GLU A 184 10.98 -2.17 11.00
N ALA A 185 11.23 -0.95 10.53
CA ALA A 185 10.26 0.15 10.59
C ALA A 185 10.34 1.11 9.40
N HIS A 186 11.04 0.74 8.32
CA HIS A 186 10.89 1.38 7.01
C HIS A 186 9.55 0.98 6.41
N ALA A 187 8.89 1.88 5.67
CA ALA A 187 7.67 1.52 4.98
C ALA A 187 7.88 0.31 4.07
N ASP A 188 6.94 -0.63 4.11
CA ASP A 188 7.01 -1.80 3.23
C ASP A 188 6.76 -1.39 1.78
N GLN A 189 7.55 -1.94 0.86
CA GLN A 189 7.29 -1.89 -0.57
C GLN A 189 6.08 -2.77 -0.89
N VAL A 190 5.05 -2.20 -1.48
CA VAL A 190 3.78 -2.87 -1.75
C VAL A 190 3.62 -3.12 -3.24
N PHE A 191 3.51 -4.38 -3.62
CA PHE A 191 3.08 -4.77 -4.95
C PHE A 191 1.59 -5.08 -4.95
N LEU A 192 0.87 -4.58 -5.95
CA LEU A 192 -0.55 -4.83 -6.15
C LEU A 192 -0.86 -4.91 -7.65
N ARG A 193 -1.37 -6.05 -8.13
CA ARG A 193 -1.78 -6.24 -9.54
C ARG A 193 -0.73 -5.81 -10.57
N GLY A 194 0.55 -6.07 -10.28
CA GLY A 194 1.64 -5.71 -11.17
C GLY A 194 2.13 -4.27 -11.04
N PHE A 195 1.61 -3.50 -10.12
CA PHE A 195 2.22 -2.26 -9.69
C PHE A 195 3.31 -2.56 -8.66
N ASP A 196 4.46 -1.95 -8.85
CA ASP A 196 5.45 -1.73 -7.80
C ASP A 196 5.12 -0.37 -7.18
N ALA A 197 4.18 -0.36 -6.25
CA ALA A 197 3.76 0.87 -5.61
C ALA A 197 4.79 1.39 -4.59
N ARG A 198 5.99 0.81 -4.58
CA ARG A 198 7.04 1.13 -3.62
C ARG A 198 6.43 1.26 -2.22
N GLU A 199 6.76 2.29 -1.51
CA GLU A 199 6.23 2.60 -0.18
C GLU A 199 4.83 3.26 -0.24
N GLY A 200 4.02 3.06 -1.32
CA GLY A 200 2.62 3.46 -1.40
C GLY A 200 2.21 4.43 -2.51
N GLN A 201 3.10 4.78 -3.44
CA GLN A 201 2.87 5.82 -4.47
C GLN A 201 1.66 5.58 -5.41
N ASP A 202 1.20 4.35 -5.58
CA ASP A 202 0.10 3.97 -6.49
C ASP A 202 -1.14 3.47 -5.77
N ILE A 203 -1.12 3.46 -4.44
CA ILE A 203 -2.22 2.99 -3.59
C ILE A 203 -2.59 4.08 -2.60
N GLU A 204 -3.85 4.49 -2.61
CA GLU A 204 -4.38 5.41 -1.59
C GLU A 204 -4.57 4.67 -0.27
N PHE A 205 -3.79 5.01 0.76
CA PHE A 205 -3.91 4.44 2.09
C PHE A 205 -4.61 5.38 3.06
N THR A 206 -5.58 4.85 3.80
CA THR A 206 -6.24 5.57 4.89
C THR A 206 -6.33 4.73 6.16
N VAL A 207 -6.29 5.39 7.32
CA VAL A 207 -6.48 4.79 8.63
C VAL A 207 -7.60 5.55 9.34
N GLY A 208 -8.78 4.93 9.45
CA GLY A 208 -9.97 5.60 9.98
C GLY A 208 -10.40 6.82 9.16
N GLY A 209 -10.10 6.83 7.85
CA GLY A 209 -10.35 7.93 6.93
C GLY A 209 -9.29 9.05 6.94
N VAL A 210 -8.23 8.94 7.75
CA VAL A 210 -7.08 9.87 7.70
C VAL A 210 -6.06 9.35 6.69
N PRO A 211 -5.60 10.16 5.71
CA PRO A 211 -4.64 9.71 4.71
C PRO A 211 -3.29 9.35 5.33
N VAL A 212 -2.67 8.29 4.81
CA VAL A 212 -1.32 7.87 5.18
C VAL A 212 -0.28 8.41 4.21
N ASN A 213 -0.60 8.41 2.91
CA ASN A 213 0.28 8.86 1.83
C ASN A 213 0.80 10.28 2.08
N GLU A 214 2.11 10.45 2.00
CA GLU A 214 2.82 11.71 2.17
C GLU A 214 3.13 12.33 0.80
N SER A 215 2.48 13.44 0.48
CA SER A 215 2.77 14.18 -0.75
C SER A 215 4.05 14.99 -0.59
N GLY A 216 4.90 14.98 -1.60
CA GLY A 216 6.12 15.77 -1.63
C GLY A 216 7.32 15.18 -0.86
N ASN A 217 7.23 13.94 -0.39
CA ASN A 217 8.38 13.23 0.15
C ASN A 217 9.33 12.87 -1.00
N ILE A 218 10.59 13.31 -0.92
CA ILE A 218 11.54 13.15 -2.03
C ILE A 218 12.06 11.72 -2.18
N HIS A 219 12.04 10.91 -1.13
CA HIS A 219 12.36 9.47 -1.22
C HIS A 219 11.34 8.73 -2.09
N GLY A 220 10.05 9.07 -1.91
CA GLY A 220 8.97 8.56 -2.74
C GLY A 220 7.70 9.37 -2.51
N ASN A 221 7.22 10.08 -3.55
CA ASN A 221 5.98 10.83 -3.47
C ASN A 221 4.80 9.88 -3.24
N GLY A 222 4.10 10.02 -2.11
CA GLY A 222 3.08 9.09 -1.64
C GLY A 222 3.56 8.10 -0.59
N TYR A 223 4.74 8.30 0.00
CA TYR A 223 5.31 7.46 1.05
C TYR A 223 4.30 7.12 2.15
N SER A 224 4.10 5.83 2.43
CA SER A 224 3.00 5.31 3.26
C SER A 224 3.50 4.30 4.29
N ASP A 225 4.15 4.80 5.33
CA ASP A 225 4.49 3.98 6.49
C ASP A 225 3.23 3.66 7.31
N THR A 226 2.93 2.38 7.50
CA THR A 226 1.82 1.88 8.32
C THR A 226 2.25 1.26 9.65
N HIS A 227 3.53 1.32 10.01
CA HIS A 227 4.06 0.78 11.27
C HIS A 227 3.51 1.50 12.52
N PHE A 228 2.96 2.71 12.35
CA PHE A 228 2.29 3.44 13.42
C PHE A 228 0.92 2.84 13.82
N VAL A 229 0.38 1.89 13.05
CA VAL A 229 -0.93 1.30 13.31
C VAL A 229 -0.77 0.07 14.21
N ILE A 230 -1.42 0.08 15.36
CA ILE A 230 -1.50 -1.09 16.24
C ILE A 230 -2.47 -2.11 15.61
N PRO A 231 -2.00 -3.31 15.18
CA PRO A 231 -2.84 -4.26 14.43
C PRO A 231 -4.09 -4.70 15.16
N GLU A 232 -4.04 -4.82 16.49
CA GLU A 232 -5.17 -5.21 17.34
C GLU A 232 -6.30 -4.17 17.39
N LEU A 233 -6.05 -2.94 16.93
CA LEU A 233 -7.05 -1.87 16.82
C LEU A 233 -7.70 -1.79 15.44
N ILE A 234 -7.38 -2.72 14.52
CA ILE A 234 -8.00 -2.82 13.21
C ILE A 234 -9.15 -3.83 13.29
N SER A 235 -10.36 -3.36 13.04
CA SER A 235 -11.56 -4.21 13.01
C SER A 235 -11.82 -4.82 11.63
N ALA A 236 -11.55 -4.07 10.58
CA ALA A 236 -11.70 -4.50 9.20
C ALA A 236 -10.70 -3.78 8.29
N LEU A 237 -10.46 -4.37 7.14
CA LEU A 237 -9.67 -3.81 6.05
C LEU A 237 -10.54 -3.79 4.79
N ARG A 238 -10.71 -2.64 4.17
CA ARG A 238 -11.30 -2.54 2.85
C ARG A 238 -10.23 -2.23 1.82
N VAL A 239 -10.06 -3.09 0.84
CA VAL A 239 -9.18 -2.87 -0.30
C VAL A 239 -10.01 -2.90 -1.58
N LEU A 240 -9.95 -1.84 -2.33
CA LEU A 240 -10.53 -1.76 -3.66
C LEU A 240 -9.36 -1.75 -4.67
N GLU A 241 -9.23 -2.84 -5.40
CA GLU A 241 -8.20 -3.01 -6.42
C GLU A 241 -8.67 -2.40 -7.73
N GLY A 242 -8.03 -1.30 -8.12
CA GLY A 242 -8.40 -0.45 -9.25
C GLY A 242 -9.16 0.81 -8.83
N PRO A 243 -9.22 1.82 -9.71
CA PRO A 243 -9.83 3.13 -9.44
C PRO A 243 -11.33 3.15 -9.75
N PHE A 244 -12.16 2.37 -9.03
CA PHE A 244 -13.58 2.18 -9.38
C PHE A 244 -14.59 2.90 -8.47
N ASP A 245 -14.13 3.54 -7.39
CA ASP A 245 -14.99 4.29 -6.46
C ASP A 245 -14.74 5.80 -6.61
N PRO A 246 -15.73 6.64 -6.91
CA PRO A 246 -15.56 8.10 -7.02
C PRO A 246 -14.99 8.78 -5.76
N ARG A 247 -14.98 8.09 -4.61
CA ARG A 247 -14.35 8.57 -3.38
C ARG A 247 -12.82 8.48 -3.40
N GLN A 248 -12.26 7.54 -4.19
CA GLN A 248 -10.82 7.38 -4.34
C GLN A 248 -10.23 8.63 -4.99
N GLY A 249 -9.17 9.18 -4.39
CA GLY A 249 -8.52 10.40 -4.83
C GLY A 249 -7.13 10.15 -5.39
N ASN A 250 -6.21 11.03 -4.99
CA ASN A 250 -4.80 10.94 -5.31
C ASN A 250 -4.19 9.61 -4.84
N TYR A 251 -3.26 9.05 -5.60
CA TYR A 251 -2.60 7.75 -5.41
C TYR A 251 -3.46 6.51 -5.68
N ALA A 252 -4.75 6.62 -5.93
CA ALA A 252 -5.60 5.46 -6.20
C ALA A 252 -5.50 4.97 -7.65
N VAL A 253 -4.30 4.70 -8.14
CA VAL A 253 -4.00 4.19 -9.49
C VAL A 253 -4.14 2.68 -9.52
N ALA A 254 -3.44 1.98 -8.65
CA ALA A 254 -3.59 0.53 -8.44
C ALA A 254 -4.82 0.19 -7.60
N GLY A 255 -5.26 1.13 -6.76
CA GLY A 255 -6.40 0.94 -5.86
C GLY A 255 -6.29 1.74 -4.57
N SER A 256 -7.08 1.34 -3.58
CA SER A 256 -7.06 1.96 -2.25
C SER A 256 -7.19 0.94 -1.13
N ALA A 257 -6.60 1.24 0.03
CA ALA A 257 -6.69 0.43 1.24
C ALA A 257 -7.11 1.31 2.43
N ASP A 258 -8.23 1.00 3.06
CA ASP A 258 -8.74 1.67 4.26
C ASP A 258 -8.70 0.72 5.46
N TYR A 259 -7.96 1.09 6.49
CA TYR A 259 -7.90 0.39 7.77
C TYR A 259 -8.98 0.94 8.68
N GLU A 260 -10.04 0.17 8.90
CA GLU A 260 -11.12 0.53 9.81
C GLU A 260 -10.72 0.26 11.27
N LEU A 261 -10.76 1.30 12.09
CA LEU A 261 -10.36 1.22 13.48
C LEU A 261 -11.53 0.79 14.39
N GLY A 262 -11.25 -0.13 15.33
CA GLY A 262 -12.20 -0.57 16.34
C GLY A 262 -11.59 -1.60 17.28
N LEU A 263 -12.06 -1.63 18.51
CA LEU A 263 -11.69 -2.62 19.52
C LEU A 263 -12.95 -3.26 20.06
N ALA A 264 -13.19 -4.52 19.71
CA ALA A 264 -14.39 -5.24 20.18
C ALA A 264 -14.29 -5.65 21.65
N GLN A 265 -13.07 -5.93 22.12
CA GLN A 265 -12.86 -6.33 23.50
C GLN A 265 -13.02 -5.15 24.46
N ARG A 266 -13.85 -5.33 25.52
CA ARG A 266 -14.05 -4.32 26.54
C ARG A 266 -13.22 -4.64 27.79
N GLY A 267 -12.86 -3.60 28.55
CA GLY A 267 -11.94 -3.68 29.69
C GLY A 267 -10.52 -3.37 29.29
N ILE A 268 -9.57 -3.95 29.98
CA ILE A 268 -8.13 -3.77 29.75
C ILE A 268 -7.53 -5.09 29.26
N THR A 269 -6.79 -5.03 28.18
CA THR A 269 -5.93 -6.12 27.70
C THR A 269 -4.49 -5.68 27.79
N ALA A 270 -3.69 -6.41 28.56
CA ALA A 270 -2.23 -6.28 28.54
C ALA A 270 -1.65 -7.48 27.81
N LYS A 271 -0.84 -7.26 26.76
CA LYS A 271 -0.21 -8.30 25.97
C LYS A 271 1.30 -8.08 25.95
N PHE A 272 2.01 -9.17 26.13
CA PHE A 272 3.46 -9.21 26.16
C PHE A 272 3.94 -10.27 25.17
N MET A 273 4.93 -9.94 24.35
CA MET A 273 5.59 -10.86 23.43
C MET A 273 7.10 -10.75 23.57
N THR A 274 7.77 -11.87 23.58
CA THR A 274 9.23 -11.95 23.55
C THR A 274 9.68 -13.15 22.72
N GLY A 275 10.89 -13.14 22.20
CA GLY A 275 11.39 -14.26 21.40
C GLY A 275 12.73 -14.01 20.74
N SER A 276 12.89 -14.58 19.56
CA SER A 276 14.12 -14.52 18.77
C SER A 276 14.66 -13.11 18.63
N ASN A 277 15.97 -12.97 18.54
CA ASN A 277 16.70 -11.71 18.30
C ASN A 277 16.44 -10.63 19.37
N GLY A 278 16.22 -11.03 20.63
CA GLY A 278 15.94 -10.07 21.69
C GLY A 278 14.66 -9.25 21.47
N THR A 279 13.76 -9.75 20.65
CA THR A 279 12.51 -9.06 20.36
C THR A 279 11.61 -9.01 21.59
N PHE A 280 11.07 -7.83 21.83
CA PHE A 280 10.14 -7.52 22.90
C PHE A 280 9.00 -6.64 22.33
N ARG A 281 7.75 -6.98 22.66
CA ARG A 281 6.57 -6.14 22.40
C ARG A 281 5.67 -6.10 23.63
N GLY A 282 5.46 -4.91 24.17
CA GLY A 282 4.49 -4.62 25.19
C GLY A 282 3.30 -3.87 24.62
N LEU A 283 2.09 -4.35 24.85
CA LEU A 283 0.87 -3.75 24.35
C LEU A 283 -0.16 -3.61 25.49
N LEU A 284 -0.73 -2.41 25.63
CA LEU A 284 -1.84 -2.13 26.53
C LEU A 284 -3.02 -1.59 25.72
N LEU A 285 -4.16 -2.26 25.78
CA LEU A 285 -5.41 -1.84 25.15
C LEU A 285 -6.47 -1.57 26.20
N TRP A 286 -7.27 -0.55 25.95
CA TRP A 286 -8.40 -0.20 26.79
C TRP A 286 -9.65 0.07 25.97
N GLY A 287 -10.70 -0.71 26.21
CA GLY A 287 -12.03 -0.51 25.66
C GLY A 287 -13.02 -0.25 26.80
N PRO A 288 -13.53 0.97 27.00
CA PRO A 288 -14.44 1.27 28.12
C PRO A 288 -15.69 0.40 28.09
N ARG A 289 -16.12 -0.13 29.23
CA ARG A 289 -17.37 -0.90 29.33
C ARG A 289 -18.57 -0.01 29.00
N GLY A 290 -19.52 -0.57 28.24
CA GLY A 290 -20.71 0.15 27.78
C GLY A 290 -20.47 1.13 26.65
N ALA A 291 -19.21 1.38 26.24
CA ALA A 291 -18.89 2.15 25.05
C ALA A 291 -18.94 1.27 23.79
N ARG A 292 -19.03 1.93 22.63
CA ARG A 292 -18.97 1.26 21.32
C ARG A 292 -17.54 0.86 20.98
N ASP A 293 -17.38 -0.06 20.04
CA ASP A 293 -16.07 -0.56 19.57
C ASP A 293 -15.17 0.56 19.02
N ALA A 294 -15.77 1.62 18.48
CA ALA A 294 -15.06 2.83 18.05
C ALA A 294 -14.49 3.69 19.19
N THR A 295 -14.71 3.35 20.48
CA THR A 295 -14.08 4.02 21.62
C THR A 295 -13.03 3.10 22.24
N PHE A 296 -11.77 3.49 22.16
CA PHE A 296 -10.63 2.73 22.64
C PHE A 296 -9.41 3.62 22.88
N ALA A 297 -8.43 3.07 23.59
CA ALA A 297 -7.05 3.53 23.60
C ALA A 297 -6.10 2.34 23.54
N GLY A 298 -4.93 2.54 22.93
CA GLY A 298 -3.87 1.55 22.85
C GLY A 298 -2.49 2.20 22.93
N VAL A 299 -1.57 1.51 23.60
CA VAL A 299 -0.15 1.88 23.69
C VAL A 299 0.68 0.66 23.34
N GLU A 300 1.60 0.81 22.41
CA GLU A 300 2.55 -0.22 22.01
C GLU A 300 3.98 0.25 22.23
N LEU A 301 4.82 -0.62 22.78
CA LEU A 301 6.26 -0.49 22.84
C LEU A 301 6.86 -1.72 22.15
N TYR A 302 7.77 -1.53 21.22
CA TYR A 302 8.44 -2.59 20.48
C TYR A 302 9.94 -2.33 20.39
N GLN A 303 10.72 -3.39 20.51
CA GLN A 303 12.15 -3.39 20.22
C GLN A 303 12.61 -4.74 19.72
N THR A 304 13.67 -4.77 18.92
CA THR A 304 14.36 -5.96 18.46
C THR A 304 15.84 -5.65 18.24
N ALA A 305 16.73 -6.65 18.42
CA ALA A 305 18.11 -6.55 17.96
C ALA A 305 18.27 -6.90 16.46
N GLY A 306 17.19 -7.37 15.81
CA GLY A 306 17.23 -7.80 14.41
C GLY A 306 17.86 -9.17 14.19
N PHE A 307 17.66 -9.71 12.99
CA PHE A 307 18.11 -11.07 12.64
C PHE A 307 19.46 -11.11 11.91
N GLY A 308 20.29 -10.11 12.08
CA GLY A 308 21.61 -9.97 11.45
C GLY A 308 22.20 -8.61 11.76
N GLN A 309 23.26 -8.27 11.06
CA GLN A 309 23.95 -7.00 11.24
C GLN A 309 23.05 -5.84 10.84
N ASN A 310 23.07 -4.75 11.62
CA ASN A 310 22.39 -3.48 11.35
C ASN A 310 20.90 -3.63 11.04
N ARG A 311 20.16 -4.43 11.83
CA ARG A 311 18.71 -4.67 11.68
C ARG A 311 17.93 -4.46 12.97
N ASP A 312 18.53 -3.79 13.94
CA ASP A 312 17.83 -3.45 15.18
C ASP A 312 16.82 -2.31 14.96
N GLY A 313 15.80 -2.30 15.81
CA GLY A 313 14.76 -1.27 15.74
C GLY A 313 13.98 -1.16 17.04
N ARG A 314 13.46 0.04 17.26
CA ARG A 314 12.58 0.35 18.39
C ARG A 314 11.50 1.32 17.95
N ARG A 315 10.29 1.13 18.46
CA ARG A 315 9.18 2.05 18.22
C ARG A 315 8.24 2.15 19.42
N ALA A 316 7.57 3.28 19.53
CA ALA A 316 6.49 3.51 20.47
C ALA A 316 5.29 4.11 19.73
N THR A 317 4.11 3.57 20.01
CA THR A 317 2.86 4.00 19.37
C THR A 317 1.78 4.22 20.43
N VAL A 318 1.06 5.31 20.28
CA VAL A 318 -0.17 5.60 21.05
C VAL A 318 -1.29 5.88 20.05
N MET A 319 -2.42 5.19 20.21
CA MET A 319 -3.63 5.41 19.41
C MET A 319 -4.82 5.50 20.35
N ALA A 320 -5.62 6.55 20.21
CA ALA A 320 -6.85 6.72 20.98
C ALA A 320 -7.98 7.25 20.12
N GLN A 321 -9.19 6.76 20.35
CA GLN A 321 -10.39 7.20 19.67
C GLN A 321 -11.57 7.22 20.63
N TYR A 322 -12.32 8.29 20.60
CA TYR A 322 -13.57 8.44 21.34
C TYR A 322 -14.72 8.67 20.38
N GLU A 323 -15.80 7.89 20.53
CA GLU A 323 -17.05 8.09 19.80
C GLU A 323 -18.18 8.42 20.77
N GLY A 324 -18.84 9.54 20.53
CA GLY A 324 -20.03 9.99 21.25
C GLY A 324 -21.22 10.15 20.34
N LYS A 325 -22.43 10.12 20.92
CA LYS A 325 -23.67 10.36 20.20
C LYS A 325 -24.52 11.37 20.93
N SER A 326 -25.08 12.35 20.23
CA SER A 326 -26.02 13.34 20.75
C SER A 326 -27.15 13.53 19.73
N GLY A 327 -28.34 13.05 20.08
CA GLY A 327 -29.50 13.05 19.17
C GLY A 327 -29.19 12.31 17.85
N THR A 328 -29.30 13.02 16.73
CA THR A 328 -29.02 12.52 15.39
C THR A 328 -27.54 12.59 14.99
N HIS A 329 -26.71 13.17 15.83
CA HIS A 329 -25.30 13.39 15.57
C HIS A 329 -24.43 12.33 16.23
N THR A 330 -23.49 11.77 15.50
CA THR A 330 -22.40 10.94 16.00
C THR A 330 -21.11 11.68 15.75
N TYR A 331 -20.31 11.88 16.78
CA TYR A 331 -19.00 12.53 16.64
C TYR A 331 -17.91 11.58 17.10
N ARG A 332 -16.73 11.70 16.46
CA ARG A 332 -15.56 10.90 16.77
C ARG A 332 -14.34 11.80 16.79
N ILE A 333 -13.48 11.62 17.76
CA ILE A 333 -12.19 12.29 17.85
C ILE A 333 -11.14 11.21 17.97
N SER A 334 -10.07 11.30 17.17
CA SER A 334 -8.97 10.34 17.15
C SER A 334 -7.65 11.09 17.26
N ALA A 335 -6.73 10.55 18.07
CA ALA A 335 -5.37 11.04 18.23
C ALA A 335 -4.39 9.89 18.11
N GLN A 336 -3.26 10.11 17.43
CA GLN A 336 -2.21 9.13 17.22
C GLN A 336 -0.85 9.80 17.39
N ALA A 337 0.08 9.08 18.02
CA ALA A 337 1.48 9.47 18.12
C ALA A 337 2.36 8.23 17.91
N TYR A 338 3.38 8.37 17.08
CA TYR A 338 4.32 7.31 16.73
C TYR A 338 5.71 7.89 16.63
N ILE A 339 6.68 7.18 17.18
CA ILE A 339 8.10 7.45 17.06
C ILE A 339 8.82 6.13 16.83
N ALA A 340 9.78 6.11 15.91
CA ALA A 340 10.62 4.95 15.63
C ALA A 340 12.03 5.37 15.28
N SER A 341 12.99 4.49 15.64
CA SER A 341 14.37 4.55 15.23
C SER A 341 14.80 3.14 14.89
N PHE A 342 15.41 2.96 13.73
CA PHE A 342 15.81 1.65 13.24
C PHE A 342 17.04 1.75 12.36
N HIS A 343 17.79 0.63 12.29
CA HIS A 343 18.87 0.44 11.32
C HIS A 343 18.40 -0.43 10.14
N SER A 344 19.07 -0.27 9.01
CA SER A 344 18.88 -1.07 7.80
C SER A 344 20.18 -1.73 7.39
N ALA A 345 20.11 -3.00 7.02
CA ALA A 345 21.28 -3.69 6.48
C ALA A 345 21.57 -3.30 5.02
N GLY A 346 20.60 -2.69 4.34
CA GLY A 346 20.71 -2.41 2.92
C GLY A 346 20.74 -3.69 2.07
N VAL A 347 21.47 -3.62 0.97
CA VAL A 347 21.59 -4.71 0.01
C VAL A 347 23.01 -5.30 0.00
N LEU A 348 23.09 -6.60 -0.33
CA LEU A 348 24.34 -7.32 -0.53
C LEU A 348 24.48 -7.72 -1.99
N ARG A 349 25.71 -7.62 -2.53
CA ARG A 349 26.03 -8.15 -3.87
C ARG A 349 26.08 -9.68 -3.80
N GLU A 350 25.48 -10.33 -4.78
CA GLU A 350 25.44 -11.79 -4.87
C GLU A 350 26.85 -12.40 -5.03
N ASP A 351 27.71 -11.77 -5.84
CA ASP A 351 29.08 -12.24 -6.06
C ASP A 351 29.96 -12.15 -4.80
N ASP A 352 29.75 -11.17 -3.92
CA ASP A 352 30.43 -11.07 -2.64
C ASP A 352 29.96 -12.18 -1.67
N TYR A 353 28.66 -12.44 -1.65
CA TYR A 353 28.10 -13.53 -0.87
C TYR A 353 28.60 -14.90 -1.37
N LEU A 354 28.53 -15.17 -2.70
CA LEU A 354 28.98 -16.43 -3.27
C LEU A 354 30.49 -16.67 -3.11
N ALA A 355 31.29 -15.61 -3.11
CA ALA A 355 32.73 -15.67 -2.85
C ALA A 355 33.07 -15.79 -1.35
N GLY A 356 32.07 -15.77 -0.46
CA GLY A 356 32.28 -15.85 1.00
C GLY A 356 32.95 -14.62 1.62
N ARG A 357 32.93 -13.47 0.92
CA ARG A 357 33.42 -12.19 1.47
C ARG A 357 32.47 -11.61 2.51
N LEU A 358 31.18 -11.87 2.38
CA LEU A 358 30.12 -11.48 3.31
C LEU A 358 29.18 -12.67 3.57
N GLY A 359 28.65 -12.73 4.78
CA GLY A 359 27.59 -13.66 5.15
C GLY A 359 26.21 -13.17 4.67
N PHE A 360 25.24 -14.09 4.62
CA PHE A 360 23.88 -13.79 4.15
C PHE A 360 23.16 -12.68 4.95
N PHE A 361 23.50 -12.51 6.21
CA PHE A 361 22.90 -11.56 7.14
C PHE A 361 23.82 -10.37 7.50
N ASP A 362 24.90 -10.18 6.75
CA ASP A 362 25.83 -9.06 6.94
C ASP A 362 25.32 -7.76 6.31
N THR A 363 26.06 -6.69 6.46
CA THR A 363 25.86 -5.38 5.82
C THR A 363 27.20 -4.80 5.37
N TYR A 364 27.20 -4.01 4.29
CA TYR A 364 28.35 -3.21 3.89
C TYR A 364 28.50 -1.94 4.72
N ASP A 365 27.36 -1.40 5.20
CA ASP A 365 27.32 -0.07 5.82
C ASP A 365 26.42 -0.07 7.05
N THR A 366 27.02 0.05 8.22
CA THR A 366 26.31 0.06 9.51
C THR A 366 25.71 1.42 9.85
N THR A 367 25.79 2.40 8.95
CA THR A 367 25.27 3.75 9.18
C THR A 367 23.87 3.95 8.57
N GLN A 368 23.38 2.98 7.82
CA GLN A 368 22.05 2.97 7.23
C GLN A 368 20.95 2.81 8.27
N GLY A 369 19.79 3.44 8.05
CA GLY A 369 18.64 3.38 8.93
C GLY A 369 17.87 4.67 8.94
N ALA A 370 16.87 4.81 9.83
CA ALA A 370 16.08 6.02 9.92
C ALA A 370 15.60 6.34 11.33
N ASP A 371 15.32 7.63 11.52
CA ASP A 371 14.51 8.15 12.60
C ASP A 371 13.23 8.75 12.00
N THR A 372 12.07 8.31 12.46
CA THR A 372 10.77 8.76 11.94
C THR A 372 9.76 8.96 13.05
N SER A 373 8.85 9.90 12.86
CA SER A 373 7.71 10.08 13.75
C SER A 373 6.47 10.55 12.99
N ARG A 374 5.30 10.28 13.57
CA ARG A 374 4.02 10.70 13.03
C ARG A 374 3.09 11.10 14.17
N TYR A 375 2.50 12.27 14.04
CA TYR A 375 1.49 12.78 14.94
C TYR A 375 0.24 13.12 14.14
N SER A 376 -0.92 12.64 14.53
CA SER A 376 -2.17 12.99 13.85
C SER A 376 -3.32 13.21 14.80
N LEU A 377 -4.18 14.15 14.46
CA LEU A 377 -5.43 14.46 15.13
C LEU A 377 -6.54 14.53 14.09
N SER A 378 -7.68 13.91 14.36
CA SER A 378 -8.84 14.02 13.48
C SER A 378 -10.15 14.09 14.24
N GLY A 379 -11.13 14.77 13.63
CA GLY A 379 -12.49 14.89 14.11
C GLY A 379 -13.49 14.52 13.03
N VAL A 380 -14.47 13.68 13.36
CA VAL A 380 -15.56 13.27 12.45
C VAL A 380 -16.88 13.71 13.06
N LEU A 381 -17.75 14.30 12.25
CA LEU A 381 -19.14 14.55 12.58
C LEU A 381 -20.03 13.88 11.53
N GLU A 382 -20.86 12.94 11.96
CA GLU A 382 -21.88 12.30 11.15
C GLU A 382 -23.27 12.69 11.67
N SER A 383 -24.12 13.22 10.82
CA SER A 383 -25.47 13.69 11.14
C SER A 383 -26.48 12.96 10.26
N ARG A 384 -27.56 12.49 10.86
CA ARG A 384 -28.63 11.78 10.15
C ARG A 384 -29.94 12.57 10.20
N PHE A 385 -30.45 12.92 9.03
CA PHE A 385 -31.69 13.68 8.84
C PHE A 385 -32.65 12.85 7.96
N GLY A 386 -33.49 12.03 8.60
CA GLY A 386 -34.34 11.10 7.87
C GLY A 386 -33.53 10.13 6.99
N GLN A 387 -33.71 10.25 5.67
CA GLN A 387 -33.01 9.43 4.67
C GLN A 387 -31.66 10.01 4.23
N MET A 388 -31.31 11.20 4.73
CA MET A 388 -30.03 11.87 4.43
C MET A 388 -29.02 11.62 5.53
N VAL A 389 -27.78 11.31 5.15
CA VAL A 389 -26.62 11.23 6.01
C VAL A 389 -25.58 12.24 5.52
N VAL A 390 -25.15 13.12 6.42
CA VAL A 390 -24.05 14.05 6.16
C VAL A 390 -22.89 13.66 7.07
N ARG A 391 -21.71 13.47 6.49
CA ARG A 391 -20.49 13.20 7.24
C ARG A 391 -19.39 14.16 6.82
N ASN A 392 -18.71 14.72 7.79
CA ASN A 392 -17.53 15.55 7.61
C ASN A 392 -16.41 15.04 8.52
N GLN A 393 -15.20 15.05 8.01
CA GLN A 393 -13.98 14.72 8.76
C GLN A 393 -12.95 15.82 8.50
N ILE A 394 -12.29 16.28 9.57
CA ILE A 394 -11.12 17.16 9.50
C ILE A 394 -9.92 16.41 10.06
N PHE A 395 -8.73 16.69 9.59
CA PHE A 395 -7.50 16.07 10.09
C PHE A 395 -6.30 17.01 9.99
N GLY A 396 -5.33 16.77 10.88
CA GLY A 396 -4.01 17.37 10.85
C GLY A 396 -2.97 16.31 11.11
N ILE A 397 -1.84 16.35 10.40
CA ILE A 397 -0.75 15.39 10.48
C ILE A 397 0.57 16.17 10.49
N ALA A 398 1.51 15.75 11.34
CA ALA A 398 2.90 16.19 11.32
C ALA A 398 3.80 14.97 11.22
N ARG A 399 4.81 15.02 10.33
CA ARG A 399 5.69 13.88 10.06
C ARG A 399 7.12 14.31 9.77
N PRO A 400 8.01 14.32 10.76
CA PRO A 400 9.45 14.39 10.57
C PRO A 400 10.02 12.99 10.27
N MET A 401 10.96 12.92 9.31
CA MET A 401 11.69 11.72 8.92
C MET A 401 13.13 12.07 8.53
N GLN A 402 14.08 11.23 8.89
CA GLN A 402 15.45 11.24 8.39
C GLN A 402 15.83 9.80 8.05
N LEU A 403 16.14 9.53 6.79
CA LEU A 403 16.45 8.22 6.25
C LEU A 403 17.85 8.23 5.64
N ARG A 404 18.61 7.17 5.87
CA ARG A 404 19.96 6.98 5.34
C ARG A 404 20.07 5.64 4.65
N GLU A 405 20.52 5.65 3.41
CA GLU A 405 20.63 4.49 2.55
C GLU A 405 21.91 4.52 1.72
N ASN A 406 22.41 3.34 1.34
CA ASN A 406 23.57 3.20 0.48
C ASN A 406 23.35 2.03 -0.50
N PHE A 407 23.04 2.34 -1.75
CA PHE A 407 22.76 1.35 -2.78
C PHE A 407 23.99 1.03 -3.64
N THR A 408 24.87 2.02 -3.89
CA THR A 408 25.92 1.94 -4.90
C THR A 408 27.33 1.94 -4.31
N GLY A 409 27.46 2.14 -3.01
CA GLY A 409 28.73 2.08 -2.28
C GLY A 409 29.61 3.30 -2.53
N PHE A 410 30.54 3.20 -3.49
CA PHE A 410 31.52 4.22 -3.87
C PHE A 410 31.54 4.41 -5.40
N LEU A 411 30.49 4.00 -6.11
CA LEU A 411 30.46 4.00 -7.57
C LEU A 411 30.33 5.39 -8.17
N LEU A 412 29.51 6.25 -7.55
CA LEU A 412 29.05 7.54 -8.10
C LEU A 412 29.87 8.72 -7.66
N ASP A 413 30.62 8.63 -6.56
CA ASP A 413 31.48 9.72 -6.10
C ASP A 413 32.63 9.97 -7.08
N PRO A 414 32.64 11.10 -7.80
CA PRO A 414 33.67 11.38 -8.77
C PRO A 414 35.04 11.44 -8.07
N GLN A 415 35.96 10.59 -8.48
CA GLN A 415 37.34 10.69 -8.01
C GLN A 415 38.02 11.90 -8.66
N GLU A 416 38.51 12.82 -7.88
CA GLU A 416 39.52 13.77 -8.34
C GLU A 416 40.75 12.97 -8.76
N PRO A 417 41.28 13.11 -9.99
CA PRO A 417 42.42 12.32 -10.48
C PRO A 417 43.68 12.43 -9.63
N THR A 418 43.76 13.46 -8.79
CA THR A 418 44.89 13.76 -7.90
C THR A 418 44.73 13.22 -6.49
N GLN A 419 43.52 12.74 -6.15
CA GLN A 419 43.30 12.16 -4.81
C GLN A 419 43.54 10.65 -4.85
N SER A 420 44.18 10.17 -3.79
CA SER A 420 44.39 8.75 -3.55
C SER A 420 43.09 7.94 -3.79
N PRO A 421 43.18 6.68 -4.27
CA PRO A 421 42.01 5.80 -4.37
C PRO A 421 41.24 5.62 -3.05
N HIS A 422 41.81 6.09 -1.95
CA HIS A 422 41.16 6.17 -0.65
C HIS A 422 40.44 7.48 -0.36
N GLY A 423 40.43 8.42 -1.28
CA GLY A 423 39.78 9.74 -1.14
C GLY A 423 38.32 9.82 -1.54
N GLN A 424 37.73 8.71 -1.99
CA GLN A 424 36.28 8.70 -2.28
C GLN A 424 35.48 8.81 -0.98
N ARG A 425 34.46 9.66 -1.01
CA ARG A 425 33.59 9.95 0.15
C ARG A 425 32.49 8.91 0.32
N GLY A 426 32.07 8.27 -0.76
CA GLY A 426 31.01 7.25 -0.80
C GLY A 426 29.68 7.82 -1.27
N ASP A 427 28.77 6.91 -1.60
CA ASP A 427 27.48 7.22 -2.23
C ASP A 427 26.32 7.22 -1.21
N HIS A 428 26.61 7.33 0.07
CA HIS A 428 25.62 7.29 1.12
C HIS A 428 24.65 8.47 0.98
N ILE A 429 23.36 8.16 0.89
CA ILE A 429 22.28 9.13 0.74
C ILE A 429 21.64 9.40 2.11
N GLU A 430 21.45 10.67 2.44
CA GLU A 430 20.58 11.08 3.53
C GLU A 430 19.40 11.85 2.98
N VAL A 431 18.19 11.36 3.26
CA VAL A 431 16.93 12.05 2.98
C VAL A 431 16.36 12.56 4.29
N ALA A 432 16.08 13.86 4.38
CA ALA A 432 15.33 14.44 5.49
C ALA A 432 14.04 15.07 4.97
N SER A 433 12.93 14.80 5.65
CA SER A 433 11.62 15.37 5.32
C SER A 433 10.93 15.86 6.58
N MET A 434 10.37 17.07 6.50
CA MET A 434 9.49 17.66 7.49
C MET A 434 8.16 17.99 6.82
N ALA A 435 7.14 17.18 7.03
CA ALA A 435 5.83 17.36 6.43
C ALA A 435 4.77 17.74 7.46
N ALA A 436 3.95 18.74 7.12
CA ALA A 436 2.73 19.12 7.83
C ALA A 436 1.56 19.08 6.86
N THR A 437 0.53 18.30 7.18
CA THR A 437 -0.67 18.14 6.35
C THR A 437 -1.90 18.56 7.12
N ILE A 438 -2.77 19.33 6.47
CA ILE A 438 -4.11 19.65 6.97
C ILE A 438 -5.14 19.29 5.92
N GLY A 439 -6.32 18.86 6.33
CA GLY A 439 -7.35 18.57 5.34
C GLY A 439 -8.72 18.31 5.94
N ALA A 440 -9.67 18.22 5.02
CA ALA A 440 -11.05 17.91 5.31
C ALA A 440 -11.66 17.13 4.16
N HIS A 441 -12.53 16.19 4.47
CA HIS A 441 -13.37 15.54 3.48
C HIS A 441 -14.76 15.24 4.05
N GLY A 442 -15.72 15.10 3.18
CA GLY A 442 -17.07 14.82 3.62
C GLY A 442 -18.01 14.49 2.47
N PHE A 443 -19.19 14.07 2.84
CA PHE A 443 -20.25 13.78 1.86
C PHE A 443 -21.65 14.02 2.44
N GLY A 444 -22.58 14.28 1.53
CA GLY A 444 -24.01 14.17 1.74
C GLY A 444 -24.54 12.99 0.94
N ARG A 445 -25.23 12.07 1.60
CA ARG A 445 -25.78 10.86 1.02
C ARG A 445 -27.30 10.82 1.24
N TRP A 446 -28.05 10.66 0.15
CA TRP A 446 -29.49 10.51 0.16
C TRP A 446 -29.85 9.09 -0.25
N ARG A 447 -30.71 8.46 0.52
CA ARG A 447 -31.33 7.18 0.20
C ARG A 447 -32.79 7.43 -0.14
N MET A 448 -33.21 6.87 -1.27
CA MET A 448 -34.59 6.97 -1.75
C MET A 448 -35.01 5.59 -2.24
N GLU A 449 -36.29 5.33 -2.19
CA GLU A 449 -36.88 4.11 -2.74
C GLU A 449 -37.58 4.45 -4.05
N ILE A 450 -37.09 3.85 -5.15
CA ILE A 450 -37.67 4.00 -6.48
C ILE A 450 -37.87 2.60 -7.05
N LEU A 451 -39.03 2.29 -7.59
CA LEU A 451 -39.41 0.97 -8.12
C LEU A 451 -39.26 -0.15 -7.06
N ASN A 452 -39.61 0.13 -5.80
CA ASN A 452 -39.42 -0.75 -4.65
C ASN A 452 -37.98 -1.26 -4.50
N GLN A 453 -36.99 -0.48 -4.94
CA GLN A 453 -35.55 -0.74 -4.77
C GLN A 453 -34.86 0.47 -4.13
N PRO A 454 -33.90 0.22 -3.20
CA PRO A 454 -33.14 1.29 -2.59
C PRO A 454 -32.17 1.90 -3.60
N GLN A 455 -32.30 3.19 -3.86
CA GLN A 455 -31.38 3.99 -4.65
C GLN A 455 -30.56 4.87 -3.71
N GLU A 456 -29.34 5.21 -4.10
CA GLU A 456 -28.48 6.07 -3.28
C GLU A 456 -27.75 7.08 -4.19
N ILE A 457 -27.77 8.34 -3.78
CA ILE A 457 -27.01 9.42 -4.40
C ILE A 457 -26.10 9.98 -3.33
N GLU A 458 -24.83 10.15 -3.66
CA GLU A 458 -23.84 10.76 -2.78
C GLU A 458 -23.09 11.85 -3.53
N VAL A 459 -22.94 13.00 -2.89
CA VAL A 459 -22.07 14.08 -3.34
C VAL A 459 -21.08 14.39 -2.22
N GLY A 460 -19.82 14.52 -2.57
CA GLY A 460 -18.78 14.73 -1.56
C GLY A 460 -17.63 15.59 -2.06
N TYR A 461 -16.78 15.94 -1.11
CA TYR A 461 -15.61 16.77 -1.33
C TYR A 461 -14.39 16.20 -0.59
N TYR A 462 -13.22 16.58 -1.07
CA TYR A 462 -11.92 16.35 -0.46
C TYR A 462 -11.10 17.63 -0.60
N ALA A 463 -10.42 18.04 0.46
CA ALA A 463 -9.51 19.17 0.45
C ALA A 463 -8.30 18.84 1.31
N ARG A 464 -7.10 19.00 0.76
CA ARG A 464 -5.83 18.74 1.43
C ARG A 464 -4.81 19.79 1.08
N GLY A 465 -4.05 20.24 2.07
CA GLY A 465 -2.87 21.07 1.89
C GLY A 465 -1.68 20.46 2.60
N ASP A 466 -0.56 20.35 1.90
CA ASP A 466 0.71 19.83 2.40
C ASP A 466 1.77 20.93 2.37
N PHE A 467 2.52 21.05 3.45
CA PHE A 467 3.67 21.95 3.62
C PHE A 467 4.87 21.06 3.92
N VAL A 468 5.78 20.95 2.98
CA VAL A 468 6.86 19.97 3.02
C VAL A 468 8.18 20.65 2.77
N HIS A 469 9.16 20.40 3.63
CA HIS A 469 10.57 20.69 3.38
C HIS A 469 11.30 19.36 3.29
N SER A 470 11.85 19.03 2.12
CA SER A 470 12.57 17.79 1.87
C SER A 470 13.95 18.06 1.30
N THR A 471 14.96 17.39 1.85
CA THR A 471 16.35 17.45 1.37
C THR A 471 16.84 16.06 1.02
N GLN A 472 17.64 15.94 -0.04
CA GLN A 472 18.42 14.76 -0.38
C GLN A 472 19.88 15.17 -0.52
N GLN A 473 20.72 14.56 0.31
CA GLN A 473 22.15 14.86 0.38
C GLN A 473 22.98 13.58 0.26
N ARG A 474 24.20 13.73 -0.29
CA ARG A 474 25.21 12.71 -0.14
C ARG A 474 26.12 13.06 1.02
N ILE A 475 26.37 12.10 1.87
CA ILE A 475 27.16 12.24 3.07
C ILE A 475 28.40 11.37 3.00
N GLU A 476 29.51 11.88 3.55
CA GLU A 476 30.76 11.15 3.61
C GLU A 476 30.66 9.96 4.55
N ALA A 477 31.02 8.77 4.09
CA ALA A 477 30.93 7.55 4.85
C ALA A 477 31.73 7.58 6.18
N ALA A 478 32.87 8.26 6.21
CA ALA A 478 33.73 8.35 7.39
C ALA A 478 33.28 9.37 8.43
N THR A 479 32.89 10.57 7.99
CA THR A 479 32.56 11.70 8.86
C THR A 479 31.08 11.95 9.04
N ARG A 480 30.26 11.43 8.13
CA ARG A 480 28.81 11.69 7.97
C ARG A 480 28.51 13.18 7.67
N ALA A 481 29.52 13.92 7.22
CA ALA A 481 29.31 15.28 6.77
C ALA A 481 28.70 15.30 5.37
N PRO A 482 27.68 16.15 5.10
CA PRO A 482 27.17 16.31 3.75
C PRO A 482 28.24 16.95 2.88
N TYR A 483 28.50 16.40 1.70
CA TYR A 483 29.42 16.94 0.71
C TYR A 483 28.74 17.31 -0.62
N HIS A 484 27.51 16.89 -0.81
CA HIS A 484 26.74 17.14 -2.01
C HIS A 484 25.25 17.20 -1.68
N THR A 485 24.53 18.25 -2.07
CA THR A 485 23.09 18.34 -1.94
C THR A 485 22.45 18.14 -3.30
N GLU A 486 21.69 17.04 -3.46
CA GLU A 486 21.01 16.71 -4.71
C GLU A 486 19.68 17.45 -4.86
N ALA A 487 18.99 17.66 -3.75
CA ALA A 487 17.73 18.40 -3.72
C ALA A 487 17.53 19.07 -2.36
N ASP A 488 16.95 20.27 -2.39
CA ASP A 488 16.46 21.00 -1.21
C ASP A 488 15.20 21.76 -1.61
N LEU A 489 14.04 21.15 -1.31
CA LEU A 489 12.73 21.57 -1.81
C LEU A 489 11.83 22.05 -0.67
N GLU A 490 11.36 23.28 -0.76
CA GLU A 490 10.23 23.79 0.02
C GLU A 490 8.97 23.75 -0.84
N SER A 491 8.02 22.86 -0.49
CA SER A 491 6.84 22.59 -1.29
C SER A 491 5.55 22.93 -0.55
N ARG A 492 4.63 23.60 -1.25
CA ARG A 492 3.24 23.80 -0.83
C ARG A 492 2.36 23.16 -1.87
N LEU A 493 1.69 22.10 -1.47
CA LEU A 493 0.89 21.26 -2.36
C LEU A 493 -0.57 21.35 -1.96
N GLY A 494 -1.46 21.41 -2.92
CA GLY A 494 -2.91 21.41 -2.71
C GLY A 494 -3.59 20.36 -3.56
N ASP A 495 -4.58 19.69 -2.98
CA ASP A 495 -5.45 18.73 -3.65
C ASP A 495 -6.90 19.01 -3.24
N LEU A 496 -7.72 19.44 -4.20
CA LEU A 496 -9.13 19.74 -4.02
C LEU A 496 -9.95 18.85 -4.95
N GLY A 497 -10.71 17.90 -4.38
CA GLY A 497 -11.56 16.98 -5.12
C GLY A 497 -13.04 17.19 -4.85
N LEU A 498 -13.86 17.08 -5.90
CA LEU A 498 -15.32 17.02 -5.81
C LEU A 498 -15.81 15.78 -6.55
N TYR A 499 -16.80 15.07 -5.99
CA TYR A 499 -17.34 13.90 -6.63
C TYR A 499 -18.86 13.78 -6.47
N ALA A 500 -19.46 13.07 -7.42
CA ALA A 500 -20.82 12.59 -7.33
C ALA A 500 -20.81 11.07 -7.60
N ASP A 501 -21.57 10.33 -6.82
CA ASP A 501 -21.68 8.87 -6.89
C ASP A 501 -23.15 8.45 -6.88
N LEU A 502 -23.49 7.54 -7.77
CA LEU A 502 -24.81 6.98 -7.94
C LEU A 502 -24.79 5.47 -7.70
N ASN A 503 -25.75 4.97 -6.94
CA ASN A 503 -25.99 3.54 -6.77
C ASN A 503 -27.43 3.27 -7.17
N LEU A 504 -27.63 2.88 -8.42
CA LEU A 504 -28.92 2.62 -9.03
C LEU A 504 -29.19 1.12 -9.08
N LYS A 505 -30.32 0.69 -8.56
CA LYS A 505 -30.84 -0.68 -8.61
C LYS A 505 -32.18 -0.71 -9.29
N PRO A 506 -32.24 -0.69 -10.64
CA PRO A 506 -33.49 -0.74 -11.35
C PRO A 506 -34.25 -2.05 -11.09
N TRP A 507 -33.51 -3.16 -10.84
CA TRP A 507 -34.08 -4.45 -10.46
C TRP A 507 -33.25 -5.10 -9.34
N LYS A 508 -33.81 -6.08 -8.65
CA LYS A 508 -33.12 -6.80 -7.55
C LYS A 508 -31.80 -7.44 -7.97
N TRP A 509 -31.63 -7.75 -9.24
CA TRP A 509 -30.48 -8.45 -9.82
C TRP A 509 -29.59 -7.59 -10.72
N ILE A 510 -29.90 -6.30 -10.85
CA ILE A 510 -29.06 -5.33 -11.57
C ILE A 510 -28.73 -4.16 -10.64
N ALA A 511 -27.45 -3.86 -10.49
CA ALA A 511 -26.99 -2.62 -9.88
C ALA A 511 -26.00 -1.93 -10.81
N VAL A 512 -26.23 -0.63 -11.04
CA VAL A 512 -25.28 0.26 -11.72
C VAL A 512 -24.74 1.20 -10.68
N ARG A 513 -23.43 1.24 -10.53
CA ARG A 513 -22.73 2.08 -9.56
C ARG A 513 -21.68 2.88 -10.26
N GLY A 514 -21.57 4.12 -9.95
CA GLY A 514 -20.53 4.94 -10.53
C GLY A 514 -20.87 6.40 -10.45
N GLY A 515 -19.93 7.18 -10.90
CA GLY A 515 -20.02 8.61 -10.89
C GLY A 515 -18.82 9.24 -11.52
N ILE A 516 -18.58 10.47 -11.13
CA ILE A 516 -17.51 11.28 -11.65
C ILE A 516 -16.79 11.99 -10.50
N ARG A 517 -15.49 12.13 -10.60
CA ARG A 517 -14.69 12.94 -9.70
C ARG A 517 -13.85 13.93 -10.50
N GLY A 518 -13.78 15.17 -10.02
CA GLY A 518 -12.86 16.17 -10.53
C GLY A 518 -11.89 16.57 -9.44
N ASP A 519 -10.59 16.60 -9.74
CA ASP A 519 -9.54 17.06 -8.82
C ASP A 519 -8.80 18.25 -9.41
N LEU A 520 -8.42 19.18 -8.54
CA LEU A 520 -7.53 20.30 -8.82
C LEU A 520 -6.28 20.14 -7.98
N PHE A 521 -5.14 19.92 -8.63
CA PHE A 521 -3.82 19.90 -8.01
C PHE A 521 -3.14 21.24 -8.16
N THR A 522 -2.52 21.72 -7.08
CA THR A 522 -1.74 22.96 -7.08
C THR A 522 -0.36 22.69 -6.48
N TYR A 523 0.67 23.23 -7.11
CA TYR A 523 2.05 23.11 -6.68
C TYR A 523 2.68 24.49 -6.63
N ASP A 524 3.37 24.77 -5.53
CA ASP A 524 4.24 25.93 -5.33
C ASP A 524 5.53 25.41 -4.69
N VAL A 525 6.57 25.27 -5.48
CA VAL A 525 7.82 24.62 -5.10
C VAL A 525 8.97 25.61 -5.24
N LEU A 526 9.70 25.82 -4.15
CA LEU A 526 10.98 26.51 -4.14
C LEU A 526 12.09 25.46 -4.09
N ASP A 527 12.93 25.42 -5.12
CA ASP A 527 14.12 24.58 -5.18
C ASP A 527 15.34 25.42 -4.80
N ASN A 528 15.80 25.27 -3.56
CA ASN A 528 16.97 25.99 -3.06
C ASN A 528 18.28 25.49 -3.70
N CYS A 529 18.25 24.30 -4.29
CA CYS A 529 19.38 23.62 -4.93
C CYS A 529 19.38 23.72 -6.47
N ALA A 530 18.43 24.41 -7.08
CA ALA A 530 18.43 24.61 -8.52
C ALA A 530 19.65 25.43 -8.97
N VAL A 531 20.25 25.10 -10.10
CA VAL A 531 21.40 25.81 -10.67
C VAL A 531 21.10 26.28 -12.09
N LYS A 532 21.28 27.56 -12.33
CA LYS A 532 20.83 28.25 -13.52
C LYS A 532 21.57 27.89 -14.81
N SER A 533 22.85 27.56 -14.72
CA SER A 533 23.67 27.28 -15.90
C SER A 533 24.84 26.40 -15.58
N VAL A 534 25.06 25.43 -16.45
CA VAL A 534 26.16 24.46 -16.38
C VAL A 534 27.29 24.78 -17.36
N SER A 535 27.21 25.89 -18.03
CA SER A 535 28.22 26.29 -19.04
C SER A 535 29.64 26.47 -18.48
N HIS A 536 29.77 26.62 -17.17
CA HIS A 536 31.05 26.70 -16.48
C HIS A 536 31.02 25.98 -15.14
N PRO A 537 31.36 24.67 -15.10
CA PRO A 537 31.35 23.87 -13.87
C PRO A 537 32.13 24.52 -12.70
N SER A 538 33.23 25.21 -12.98
CA SER A 538 34.03 25.90 -11.99
C SER A 538 33.37 27.14 -11.33
N LYS A 539 32.23 27.57 -11.84
CA LYS A 539 31.41 28.66 -11.26
C LYS A 539 30.21 28.14 -10.47
N ILE A 540 29.92 26.87 -10.58
CA ILE A 540 28.72 26.27 -10.02
C ILE A 540 28.91 25.96 -8.54
N ASN A 541 30.13 25.59 -8.14
CA ASN A 541 30.54 25.42 -6.76
C ASN A 541 31.95 25.94 -6.57
N PRO A 542 32.12 27.12 -6.04
CA PRO A 542 33.45 27.56 -5.59
C PRO A 542 33.93 26.58 -4.52
N PRO A 543 35.24 26.29 -4.46
CA PRO A 543 35.80 25.44 -3.43
C PRO A 543 35.40 25.92 -2.03
N GLY A 544 34.75 25.05 -1.24
CA GLY A 544 34.23 25.33 0.11
C GLY A 544 32.78 25.81 0.18
N ASP A 545 32.07 25.84 -0.92
CA ASP A 545 30.62 26.04 -0.90
C ASP A 545 29.93 24.69 -0.86
N ASP A 546 29.31 24.34 0.30
CA ASP A 546 28.50 23.13 0.50
C ASP A 546 27.13 23.24 -0.17
N SER A 547 26.93 24.24 -1.01
CA SER A 547 25.71 24.46 -1.77
C SER A 547 25.49 23.39 -2.83
N CYS A 548 24.29 23.33 -3.34
CA CYS A 548 23.83 22.36 -4.29
C CYS A 548 24.67 22.30 -5.56
N LEU A 549 25.22 21.14 -5.86
CA LEU A 549 25.83 20.88 -7.15
C LEU A 549 24.73 20.78 -8.21
N SER A 550 24.94 21.44 -9.36
CA SER A 550 24.03 21.23 -10.47
C SER A 550 24.16 19.82 -10.98
N GLN A 551 23.11 19.05 -10.86
CA GLN A 551 23.00 17.79 -11.52
C GLN A 551 22.01 17.87 -12.68
N GLN A 552 22.35 17.17 -13.75
CA GLN A 552 21.45 16.98 -14.84
C GLN A 552 20.43 15.92 -14.43
N ASP A 553 19.21 16.34 -14.12
CA ASP A 553 18.10 15.43 -13.87
C ASP A 553 17.35 15.19 -15.19
N PHE A 554 17.35 13.96 -15.68
CA PHE A 554 16.68 13.56 -16.95
C PHE A 554 17.00 14.47 -18.14
N GLY A 555 18.24 14.89 -18.29
CA GLY A 555 18.68 15.77 -19.34
C GLY A 555 18.31 17.25 -19.17
N LYS A 556 17.80 17.62 -18.01
CA LYS A 556 17.47 19.02 -17.68
C LYS A 556 18.25 19.50 -16.47
N TYR A 557 18.59 20.78 -16.50
CA TYR A 557 19.25 21.48 -15.42
C TYR A 557 18.23 22.30 -14.64
N ARG A 558 18.42 22.40 -13.32
CA ARG A 558 17.57 23.18 -12.43
C ARG A 558 18.16 24.60 -12.26
N GLU A 559 17.30 25.57 -12.08
CA GLU A 559 17.67 26.96 -11.81
C GLU A 559 17.96 27.18 -10.31
N PRO A 560 18.99 27.98 -9.90
CA PRO A 560 19.29 28.24 -8.50
C PRO A 560 18.15 28.99 -7.81
N SER A 561 17.72 28.53 -6.64
CA SER A 561 16.66 29.13 -5.84
C SER A 561 15.39 29.41 -6.65
N GLN A 562 15.09 28.54 -7.60
CA GLN A 562 13.97 28.74 -8.51
C GLN A 562 12.66 28.36 -7.81
N ARG A 563 11.67 29.23 -7.94
CA ARG A 563 10.30 28.96 -7.59
C ARG A 563 9.49 28.57 -8.82
N SER A 564 8.91 27.38 -8.79
CA SER A 564 8.09 26.85 -9.87
C SER A 564 6.68 26.61 -9.36
N THR A 565 5.68 27.05 -10.12
CA THR A 565 4.27 26.85 -9.78
C THR A 565 3.56 26.18 -10.93
N THR A 566 2.68 25.25 -10.62
CA THR A 566 1.81 24.63 -11.61
C THR A 566 0.46 24.26 -11.02
N THR A 567 -0.54 24.16 -11.88
CA THR A 567 -1.86 23.66 -11.54
C THR A 567 -2.29 22.64 -12.58
N GLY A 568 -3.08 21.65 -12.17
CA GLY A 568 -3.65 20.69 -13.09
C GLY A 568 -5.01 20.22 -12.61
N THR A 569 -5.88 19.98 -13.55
CA THR A 569 -7.23 19.45 -13.29
C THR A 569 -7.39 18.08 -13.91
N SER A 570 -8.02 17.17 -13.21
CA SER A 570 -8.40 15.85 -13.72
C SER A 570 -9.91 15.68 -13.68
N LEU A 571 -10.44 14.84 -14.58
CA LEU A 571 -11.82 14.41 -14.58
C LEU A 571 -11.86 12.89 -14.71
N LEU A 572 -12.38 12.18 -13.70
CA LEU A 572 -12.24 10.76 -13.50
C LEU A 572 -13.61 10.07 -13.51
N PRO A 573 -14.09 9.61 -14.67
CA PRO A 573 -15.31 8.80 -14.75
C PRO A 573 -15.05 7.40 -14.20
N ARG A 574 -16.05 6.85 -13.48
CA ARG A 574 -15.99 5.51 -12.87
C ARG A 574 -17.36 4.88 -12.89
N VAL A 575 -17.44 3.64 -13.37
CA VAL A 575 -18.72 2.93 -13.46
C VAL A 575 -18.52 1.42 -13.25
N SER A 576 -19.48 0.80 -12.58
CA SER A 576 -19.54 -0.65 -12.40
C SER A 576 -20.98 -1.12 -12.65
N LEU A 577 -21.13 -2.11 -13.50
CA LEU A 577 -22.35 -2.88 -13.68
C LEU A 577 -22.23 -4.19 -12.90
N ILE A 578 -23.19 -4.47 -12.04
CA ILE A 578 -23.23 -5.70 -11.25
C ILE A 578 -24.55 -6.41 -11.56
N LEU A 579 -24.43 -7.67 -11.97
CA LEU A 579 -25.53 -8.57 -12.27
C LEU A 579 -25.59 -9.67 -11.22
N GLY A 580 -26.73 -9.87 -10.61
CA GLY A 580 -26.94 -10.87 -9.55
C GLY A 580 -27.26 -10.21 -8.19
N PRO A 581 -27.27 -11.01 -7.08
CA PRO A 581 -26.95 -12.44 -7.07
C PRO A 581 -28.09 -13.32 -7.64
N LEU A 582 -27.73 -14.27 -8.48
CA LEU A 582 -28.60 -15.36 -8.91
C LEU A 582 -28.01 -16.67 -8.39
N LEU A 583 -28.71 -17.38 -7.52
CA LEU A 583 -28.23 -18.59 -6.85
C LEU A 583 -26.91 -18.40 -6.09
N GLY A 584 -26.62 -17.17 -5.62
CA GLY A 584 -25.38 -16.81 -4.96
C GLY A 584 -24.27 -16.33 -5.89
N ILE A 585 -24.48 -16.36 -7.22
CA ILE A 585 -23.50 -15.91 -8.22
C ILE A 585 -23.81 -14.46 -8.63
N SER A 586 -22.81 -13.65 -8.69
CA SER A 586 -22.86 -12.29 -9.27
C SER A 586 -21.74 -12.11 -10.27
N ALA A 587 -22.02 -11.42 -11.37
CA ALA A 587 -21.02 -10.96 -12.34
C ALA A 587 -20.88 -9.45 -12.26
N SER A 588 -19.70 -8.92 -12.54
CA SER A 588 -19.46 -7.48 -12.58
C SER A 588 -18.53 -7.09 -13.71
N VAL A 589 -18.75 -5.90 -14.27
CA VAL A 589 -17.81 -5.22 -15.17
C VAL A 589 -17.62 -3.81 -14.63
N SER A 590 -16.38 -3.38 -14.47
CA SER A 590 -16.04 -2.07 -13.95
C SER A 590 -15.05 -1.36 -14.86
N TYR A 591 -15.24 -0.05 -15.02
CA TYR A 591 -14.32 0.86 -15.70
C TYR A 591 -14.03 2.03 -14.77
N GLY A 592 -12.79 2.49 -14.74
CA GLY A 592 -12.42 3.63 -13.93
C GLY A 592 -11.10 4.27 -14.34
N GLN A 593 -11.01 5.56 -14.06
CA GLN A 593 -9.78 6.34 -14.20
C GLN A 593 -9.27 6.77 -12.83
N GLY A 594 -7.96 6.74 -12.65
CA GLY A 594 -7.23 7.16 -11.47
C GLY A 594 -6.12 8.14 -11.79
N VAL A 595 -5.67 8.87 -10.78
CA VAL A 595 -4.54 9.80 -10.90
C VAL A 595 -3.58 9.62 -9.74
N ARG A 596 -2.33 9.96 -9.99
CA ARG A 596 -1.25 10.04 -9.02
C ARG A 596 -0.50 11.34 -9.25
N SER A 597 -0.39 12.18 -8.20
CA SER A 597 0.45 13.37 -8.22
C SER A 597 1.92 13.00 -8.43
N ILE A 598 2.66 13.82 -9.14
CA ILE A 598 4.10 13.61 -9.34
C ILE A 598 4.93 14.24 -8.23
N ASP A 599 6.19 13.85 -8.13
CA ASP A 599 7.14 14.42 -7.19
C ASP A 599 7.35 15.91 -7.51
N PRO A 600 7.39 16.81 -6.51
CA PRO A 600 7.64 18.23 -6.68
C PRO A 600 8.91 18.58 -7.46
N ILE A 601 9.94 17.75 -7.41
CA ILE A 601 11.18 17.95 -8.16
C ILE A 601 10.95 18.02 -9.68
N TYR A 602 9.94 17.30 -10.21
CA TYR A 602 9.62 17.36 -11.64
C TYR A 602 8.95 18.66 -12.05
N ILE A 603 8.32 19.36 -11.08
CA ILE A 603 7.76 20.69 -11.33
C ILE A 603 8.88 21.72 -11.54
N THR A 604 9.99 21.58 -10.81
CA THR A 604 11.18 22.43 -11.02
C THR A 604 11.90 22.12 -12.33
N GLN A 605 11.60 20.99 -12.95
CA GLN A 605 12.10 20.55 -14.26
C GLN A 605 11.09 20.78 -15.40
N ASP A 606 10.18 21.77 -15.26
CA ASP A 606 9.17 22.15 -16.24
C ASP A 606 8.12 21.07 -16.55
N ALA A 607 7.81 20.18 -15.63
CA ALA A 607 6.70 19.24 -15.81
C ALA A 607 5.37 19.99 -15.89
N LYS A 608 4.76 19.99 -17.07
CA LYS A 608 3.51 20.74 -17.36
C LYS A 608 2.29 20.11 -16.71
N THR A 609 2.28 18.80 -16.56
CA THR A 609 1.16 18.05 -15.97
C THR A 609 1.59 17.51 -14.60
N PRO A 610 0.96 17.98 -13.50
CA PRO A 610 1.38 17.62 -12.14
C PRO A 610 0.87 16.25 -11.66
N PHE A 611 0.38 15.40 -12.55
CA PHE A 611 -0.08 14.05 -12.24
C PHE A 611 0.12 13.10 -13.42
N ALA A 612 0.21 11.81 -13.13
CA ALA A 612 0.07 10.71 -14.07
C ALA A 612 -1.34 10.12 -14.00
N SER A 613 -1.82 9.57 -15.11
CA SER A 613 -3.17 9.02 -15.24
C SER A 613 -3.13 7.52 -15.45
N ALA A 614 -4.12 6.83 -14.89
CA ALA A 614 -4.35 5.42 -15.13
C ALA A 614 -5.77 5.16 -15.58
N GLU A 615 -5.92 4.15 -16.42
CA GLU A 615 -7.20 3.63 -16.89
C GLU A 615 -7.30 2.14 -16.61
N SER A 616 -8.39 1.70 -15.97
CA SER A 616 -8.61 0.31 -15.58
C SER A 616 -9.94 -0.21 -16.05
N ILE A 617 -9.93 -1.47 -16.52
CA ILE A 617 -11.12 -2.26 -16.83
C ILE A 617 -11.03 -3.58 -16.08
N ASP A 618 -12.09 -3.96 -15.39
CA ASP A 618 -12.23 -5.24 -14.69
C ASP A 618 -13.48 -5.97 -15.14
N ALA A 619 -13.38 -7.30 -15.27
CA ALA A 619 -14.52 -8.20 -15.41
C ALA A 619 -14.40 -9.31 -14.36
N GLY A 620 -15.42 -9.55 -13.57
CA GLY A 620 -15.31 -10.49 -12.48
C GLY A 620 -16.58 -11.26 -12.16
N LEU A 621 -16.35 -12.39 -11.48
CA LEU A 621 -17.38 -13.27 -10.95
C LEU A 621 -17.22 -13.38 -9.43
N SER A 622 -18.31 -13.40 -8.71
CA SER A 622 -18.34 -13.68 -7.28
C SER A 622 -19.43 -14.69 -6.95
N PHE A 623 -19.12 -15.59 -6.05
CA PHE A 623 -20.05 -16.56 -5.50
C PHE A 623 -20.02 -16.45 -3.99
N ALA A 624 -21.19 -16.37 -3.36
CA ALA A 624 -21.31 -16.38 -1.91
C ALA A 624 -22.54 -17.20 -1.51
N ARG A 625 -22.33 -18.19 -0.63
CA ARG A 625 -23.41 -19.07 -0.17
C ARG A 625 -23.16 -19.56 1.24
N GLN A 626 -24.23 -19.60 2.02
CA GLN A 626 -24.27 -20.31 3.29
C GLN A 626 -24.74 -21.74 3.04
N ILE A 627 -23.97 -22.72 3.49
CA ILE A 627 -24.26 -24.17 3.36
C ILE A 627 -24.22 -24.76 4.78
N GLY A 628 -25.37 -24.86 5.41
CA GLY A 628 -25.43 -25.23 6.83
C GLY A 628 -24.62 -24.27 7.70
N PRO A 629 -23.69 -24.77 8.53
CA PRO A 629 -22.85 -23.92 9.40
C PRO A 629 -21.66 -23.28 8.66
N VAL A 630 -21.48 -23.57 7.36
CA VAL A 630 -20.31 -23.12 6.58
C VAL A 630 -20.71 -21.99 5.64
N ALA A 631 -19.99 -20.88 5.72
CA ALA A 631 -20.06 -19.79 4.76
C ALA A 631 -18.92 -19.95 3.74
N LEU A 632 -19.27 -19.93 2.45
CA LEU A 632 -18.32 -19.99 1.35
C LEU A 632 -18.43 -18.72 0.52
N SER A 633 -17.30 -18.07 0.23
CA SER A 633 -17.22 -17.00 -0.74
C SER A 633 -16.03 -17.22 -1.68
N VAL A 634 -16.24 -17.00 -2.97
CA VAL A 634 -15.21 -17.07 -4.01
C VAL A 634 -15.38 -15.85 -4.90
N ARG A 635 -14.28 -15.20 -5.25
CA ARG A 635 -14.26 -14.07 -6.19
C ARG A 635 -13.09 -14.23 -7.15
N THR A 636 -13.32 -13.90 -8.40
CA THR A 636 -12.28 -13.83 -9.42
C THR A 636 -12.53 -12.60 -10.29
N ALA A 637 -11.50 -11.80 -10.51
CA ALA A 637 -11.52 -10.66 -11.41
C ALA A 637 -10.40 -10.81 -12.45
N PHE A 638 -10.73 -10.51 -13.71
CA PHE A 638 -9.78 -10.30 -14.79
C PHE A 638 -9.67 -8.80 -14.99
N PHE A 639 -8.44 -8.29 -15.11
CA PHE A 639 -8.19 -6.87 -15.17
C PHE A 639 -7.19 -6.49 -16.27
N GLN A 640 -7.35 -5.27 -16.77
CA GLN A 640 -6.35 -4.57 -17.56
C GLN A 640 -6.23 -3.15 -17.03
N THR A 641 -5.00 -2.71 -16.77
CA THR A 641 -4.71 -1.33 -16.35
C THR A 641 -3.58 -0.76 -17.21
N ARG A 642 -3.78 0.45 -17.72
CA ARG A 642 -2.79 1.24 -18.45
C ARG A 642 -2.44 2.48 -17.64
N VAL A 643 -1.17 2.86 -17.64
CA VAL A 643 -0.65 4.06 -16.99
C VAL A 643 0.11 4.85 -18.04
N ASP A 644 -0.16 6.14 -18.18
CA ASP A 644 0.47 7.02 -19.17
C ASP A 644 1.95 7.29 -18.89
N ARG A 645 2.30 7.46 -17.61
CA ARG A 645 3.66 7.68 -17.10
C ARG A 645 3.84 6.95 -15.80
N ASP A 646 4.68 5.94 -15.80
CA ASP A 646 4.94 5.14 -14.61
C ASP A 646 6.13 5.70 -13.81
N LEU A 647 6.32 5.18 -12.61
CA LEU A 647 7.47 5.46 -11.75
C LEU A 647 8.23 4.18 -11.48
N LEU A 648 9.55 4.25 -11.63
CA LEU A 648 10.46 3.15 -11.30
C LEU A 648 11.52 3.66 -10.32
N PHE A 649 11.89 2.84 -9.37
CA PHE A 649 12.97 3.20 -8.45
C PHE A 649 14.32 3.06 -9.11
N SER A 650 15.13 4.11 -9.00
CA SER A 650 16.52 4.13 -9.44
C SER A 650 17.45 4.07 -8.23
N GLN A 651 18.21 2.99 -8.12
CA GLN A 651 19.19 2.81 -7.05
C GLN A 651 20.32 3.86 -7.12
N THR A 652 20.65 4.33 -8.32
CA THR A 652 21.66 5.37 -8.51
C THR A 652 21.17 6.75 -8.08
N ALA A 653 19.88 7.04 -8.29
CA ALA A 653 19.27 8.29 -7.86
C ALA A 653 18.77 8.24 -6.39
N GLY A 654 18.60 7.03 -5.81
CA GLY A 654 18.02 6.85 -4.48
C GLY A 654 16.58 7.33 -4.36
N ARG A 655 15.85 7.37 -5.48
CA ARG A 655 14.47 7.85 -5.56
C ARG A 655 13.73 7.31 -6.77
N ASN A 656 12.42 7.53 -6.81
CA ASN A 656 11.61 7.18 -7.97
C ASN A 656 11.91 8.10 -9.16
N VAL A 657 11.97 7.50 -10.35
CA VAL A 657 12.18 8.20 -11.62
C VAL A 657 11.01 7.96 -12.56
N LEU A 658 10.64 8.98 -13.34
CA LEU A 658 9.59 8.86 -14.35
C LEU A 658 10.01 7.90 -15.45
N SER A 659 9.10 7.02 -15.83
CA SER A 659 9.24 6.05 -16.91
C SER A 659 8.17 6.28 -17.98
N LEU A 660 8.22 5.43 -19.00
CA LEU A 660 7.25 5.41 -20.10
C LEU A 660 5.92 4.79 -19.68
N GLY A 661 4.93 4.82 -20.57
CA GLY A 661 3.64 4.19 -20.38
C GLY A 661 3.75 2.68 -20.20
N THR A 662 2.86 2.13 -19.41
CA THR A 662 2.88 0.71 -19.01
C THR A 662 1.49 0.09 -19.03
N THR A 663 1.43 -1.19 -19.37
CA THR A 663 0.19 -1.99 -19.35
C THR A 663 0.34 -3.22 -18.46
N ARG A 664 -0.68 -3.49 -17.67
CA ARG A 664 -0.82 -4.65 -16.77
C ARG A 664 -2.07 -5.42 -17.12
N ILE A 665 -1.94 -6.72 -17.35
CA ILE A 665 -3.06 -7.62 -17.63
C ILE A 665 -2.95 -8.83 -16.71
N GLY A 666 -4.05 -9.24 -16.11
CA GLY A 666 -4.01 -10.36 -15.21
C GLY A 666 -5.34 -10.81 -14.64
N SER A 667 -5.25 -11.66 -13.63
CA SER A 667 -6.40 -12.14 -12.86
C SER A 667 -6.07 -12.20 -11.38
N ALA A 668 -7.04 -11.88 -10.54
CA ALA A 668 -6.95 -11.96 -9.09
C ALA A 668 -8.13 -12.78 -8.55
N SER A 669 -7.85 -13.80 -7.75
CA SER A 669 -8.83 -14.71 -7.18
C SER A 669 -8.69 -14.79 -5.68
N ALA A 670 -9.82 -14.77 -4.96
CA ALA A 670 -9.89 -14.98 -3.52
C ALA A 670 -10.98 -15.99 -3.20
N ALA A 671 -10.71 -16.89 -2.26
CA ALA A 671 -11.71 -17.76 -1.68
C ALA A 671 -11.62 -17.74 -0.15
N ARG A 672 -12.77 -17.71 0.54
CA ARG A 672 -12.83 -17.84 1.99
C ARG A 672 -13.91 -18.84 2.37
N VAL A 673 -13.58 -19.72 3.29
CA VAL A 673 -14.47 -20.70 3.85
C VAL A 673 -14.44 -20.56 5.37
N THR A 674 -15.58 -20.21 5.96
CA THR A 674 -15.70 -19.99 7.41
C THR A 674 -16.72 -20.96 7.98
N GLY A 675 -16.33 -21.69 9.03
CA GLY A 675 -17.20 -22.60 9.79
C GLY A 675 -17.23 -22.24 11.26
N SER A 676 -17.87 -23.10 12.05
CA SER A 676 -18.00 -22.91 13.51
C SER A 676 -16.66 -23.05 14.26
N PHE A 677 -15.68 -23.71 13.70
CA PHE A 677 -14.39 -24.02 14.33
C PHE A 677 -13.18 -23.77 13.42
N PHE A 678 -13.39 -23.24 12.22
CA PHE A 678 -12.32 -22.91 11.28
C PHE A 678 -12.66 -21.70 10.43
N ASP A 679 -11.59 -21.02 9.96
CA ASP A 679 -11.65 -19.93 8.99
C ASP A 679 -10.43 -20.07 8.07
N VAL A 680 -10.66 -20.20 6.78
CA VAL A 680 -9.59 -20.35 5.77
C VAL A 680 -9.82 -19.36 4.64
N ALA A 681 -8.81 -18.56 4.36
CA ALA A 681 -8.76 -17.63 3.24
C ALA A 681 -7.59 -17.99 2.32
N THR A 682 -7.80 -17.95 1.01
CA THR A 682 -6.74 -18.16 0.03
C THR A 682 -6.85 -17.17 -1.10
N ASN A 683 -5.71 -16.70 -1.58
CA ASN A 683 -5.58 -15.72 -2.63
C ASN A 683 -4.59 -16.21 -3.69
N LEU A 684 -4.90 -15.98 -4.95
CA LEU A 684 -4.02 -16.26 -6.09
C LEU A 684 -4.12 -15.13 -7.10
N THR A 685 -3.00 -14.58 -7.50
CA THR A 685 -2.94 -13.57 -8.55
C THR A 685 -1.93 -13.96 -9.61
N TYR A 686 -2.33 -13.76 -10.86
CA TYR A 686 -1.46 -13.80 -12.04
C TYR A 686 -1.46 -12.43 -12.70
N VAL A 687 -0.28 -11.92 -13.05
CA VAL A 687 -0.15 -10.65 -13.78
C VAL A 687 1.02 -10.69 -14.75
N ARG A 688 0.80 -10.07 -15.90
CA ARG A 688 1.86 -9.70 -16.85
C ARG A 688 1.87 -8.19 -16.98
N ALA A 689 2.99 -7.58 -16.61
CA ALA A 689 3.20 -6.13 -16.64
C ALA A 689 4.33 -5.81 -17.64
N THR A 690 4.05 -4.90 -18.59
CA THR A 690 4.96 -4.57 -19.70
C THR A 690 5.03 -3.07 -19.95
N PHE A 691 6.17 -2.61 -20.45
CA PHE A 691 6.29 -1.29 -21.08
C PHE A 691 5.57 -1.28 -22.41
N ASP A 692 4.84 -0.20 -22.72
CA ASP A 692 4.00 -0.12 -23.92
C ASP A 692 4.81 0.02 -25.22
N ASP A 693 5.97 0.67 -25.17
CA ASP A 693 6.85 0.93 -26.30
C ASP A 693 7.74 -0.26 -26.69
N THR A 694 8.26 -0.99 -25.68
CA THR A 694 9.22 -2.08 -25.89
C THR A 694 8.60 -3.46 -25.76
N GLY A 695 7.46 -3.58 -25.07
CA GLY A 695 6.85 -4.86 -24.70
C GLY A 695 7.66 -5.66 -23.68
N LEU A 696 8.75 -5.11 -23.16
CA LEU A 696 9.56 -5.74 -22.12
C LEU A 696 8.80 -5.81 -20.80
N LEU A 697 9.11 -6.82 -19.99
CA LEU A 697 8.53 -6.96 -18.65
C LEU A 697 9.02 -5.84 -17.72
N ILE A 698 8.10 -5.32 -16.91
CA ILE A 698 8.45 -4.36 -15.85
C ILE A 698 9.27 -5.11 -14.79
N PRO A 699 10.45 -4.60 -14.41
CA PRO A 699 11.28 -5.21 -13.37
C PRO A 699 10.55 -5.31 -12.03
N TYR A 700 10.96 -6.30 -11.22
CA TYR A 700 10.55 -6.57 -9.84
C TYR A 700 9.13 -7.10 -9.65
N VAL A 701 8.26 -7.04 -10.64
CA VAL A 701 6.87 -7.49 -10.58
C VAL A 701 6.78 -9.01 -10.73
N PRO A 702 6.24 -9.75 -9.73
CA PRO A 702 6.07 -11.20 -9.85
C PRO A 702 4.92 -11.56 -10.79
N ASP A 703 5.08 -12.62 -11.59
CA ASP A 703 4.00 -13.17 -12.42
C ASP A 703 2.91 -13.82 -11.56
N TRP A 704 3.30 -14.53 -10.49
CA TRP A 704 2.39 -15.24 -9.60
C TRP A 704 2.63 -14.89 -8.12
N VAL A 705 1.53 -14.61 -7.40
CA VAL A 705 1.52 -14.46 -5.95
C VAL A 705 0.40 -15.35 -5.40
N PHE A 706 0.75 -16.21 -4.44
CA PHE A 706 -0.19 -17.07 -3.74
C PHE A 706 -0.09 -16.85 -2.24
N ARG A 707 -1.23 -16.78 -1.56
CA ARG A 707 -1.33 -16.74 -0.11
C ARG A 707 -2.46 -17.64 0.39
N LEU A 708 -2.19 -18.36 1.47
CA LEU A 708 -3.20 -19.08 2.25
C LEU A 708 -3.05 -18.72 3.71
N ASP A 709 -4.13 -18.31 4.35
CA ASP A 709 -4.26 -18.11 5.79
C ASP A 709 -5.34 -19.03 6.32
N GLY A 710 -5.04 -19.81 7.36
CA GLY A 710 -5.96 -20.73 7.96
C GLY A 710 -5.93 -20.66 9.48
N SER A 711 -7.08 -20.78 10.12
CA SER A 711 -7.20 -20.81 11.57
C SER A 711 -8.21 -21.90 11.98
N LEU A 712 -7.82 -22.74 12.91
CA LEU A 712 -8.68 -23.68 13.63
C LEU A 712 -8.85 -23.16 15.06
N PHE A 713 -10.06 -23.12 15.57
CA PHE A 713 -10.33 -22.57 16.91
C PHE A 713 -11.52 -23.27 17.57
N GLY A 714 -11.51 -23.32 18.89
CA GLY A 714 -12.62 -23.96 19.62
C GLY A 714 -12.28 -24.21 21.08
N GLU A 715 -13.23 -24.83 21.76
CA GLU A 715 -13.01 -25.40 23.08
C GLU A 715 -12.22 -26.71 22.92
N LEU A 716 -11.14 -26.85 23.68
CA LEU A 716 -10.35 -28.07 23.68
C LEU A 716 -11.13 -29.19 24.42
N PRO A 717 -11.02 -30.45 23.97
CA PRO A 717 -11.80 -31.57 24.49
C PRO A 717 -11.29 -32.07 25.86
N PHE A 718 -11.03 -31.13 26.76
CA PHE A 718 -10.62 -31.40 28.13
C PHE A 718 -11.80 -31.14 29.07
N ASP A 719 -12.89 -31.91 28.96
CA ASP A 719 -14.13 -31.72 29.73
C ASP A 719 -13.93 -31.70 31.26
N ARG A 720 -12.88 -32.36 31.73
CA ARG A 720 -12.52 -32.41 33.15
C ARG A 720 -11.63 -31.23 33.61
N LEU A 721 -11.05 -30.47 32.70
CA LEU A 721 -10.12 -29.41 33.00
C LEU A 721 -10.78 -28.03 32.73
N ARG A 722 -11.65 -27.60 33.61
CA ARG A 722 -12.22 -26.26 33.59
C ARG A 722 -11.51 -25.39 34.62
N ILE A 723 -11.00 -24.22 34.17
CA ILE A 723 -10.36 -23.25 35.05
C ILE A 723 -11.41 -22.23 35.46
N ARG A 724 -11.76 -22.22 36.76
CA ARG A 724 -12.83 -21.37 37.29
C ARG A 724 -14.18 -21.53 36.55
N GLY A 725 -14.52 -22.76 36.16
CA GLY A 725 -15.77 -23.06 35.45
C GLY A 725 -15.79 -22.77 33.97
N LYS A 726 -14.71 -22.16 33.38
CA LYS A 726 -14.60 -21.89 31.96
C LYS A 726 -13.80 -23.01 31.24
N ALA A 727 -14.24 -23.37 30.06
CA ALA A 727 -13.52 -24.31 29.18
C ALA A 727 -12.20 -23.69 28.71
N ILE A 728 -11.21 -24.55 28.50
CA ILE A 728 -9.95 -24.17 27.86
C ILE A 728 -10.21 -24.02 26.36
N ARG A 729 -9.75 -22.92 25.79
CA ARG A 729 -9.88 -22.64 24.34
C ARG A 729 -8.53 -22.81 23.66
N GLY A 730 -8.56 -23.28 22.43
CA GLY A 730 -7.38 -23.40 21.61
C GLY A 730 -7.56 -22.73 20.26
N THR A 731 -6.45 -22.21 19.72
CA THR A 731 -6.38 -21.75 18.34
C THR A 731 -5.09 -22.24 17.73
N LEU A 732 -5.17 -22.78 16.51
CA LEU A 732 -4.01 -23.12 15.69
C LEU A 732 -4.17 -22.42 14.34
N ALA A 733 -3.19 -21.63 13.96
CA ALA A 733 -3.25 -20.84 12.73
C ALA A 733 -2.00 -21.05 11.89
N THR A 734 -2.12 -20.94 10.58
CA THR A 734 -1.02 -21.01 9.62
C THR A 734 -1.17 -20.00 8.53
N GLY A 735 -0.03 -19.52 8.02
CA GLY A 735 0.06 -18.67 6.85
C GLY A 735 1.08 -19.25 5.87
N ILE A 736 0.72 -19.37 4.59
CA ILE A 736 1.59 -19.85 3.52
C ILE A 736 1.70 -18.79 2.45
N THR A 737 2.92 -18.36 2.12
CA THR A 737 3.21 -17.41 1.06
C THR A 737 4.06 -18.08 0.00
N TYR A 738 3.69 -17.90 -1.28
CA TYR A 738 4.53 -18.23 -2.43
C TYR A 738 4.54 -17.06 -3.42
N VAL A 739 5.75 -16.71 -3.88
CA VAL A 739 5.99 -15.70 -4.92
C VAL A 739 6.88 -16.31 -5.99
N SER A 740 6.46 -16.21 -7.25
CA SER A 740 7.24 -16.70 -8.38
C SER A 740 8.52 -15.88 -8.60
N PRO A 741 9.50 -16.40 -9.37
CA PRO A 741 10.64 -15.62 -9.84
C PRO A 741 10.18 -14.33 -10.53
N ARG A 742 10.77 -13.19 -10.14
CA ARG A 742 10.46 -11.86 -10.69
C ARG A 742 11.47 -11.50 -11.77
N PRO A 743 11.08 -10.81 -12.85
CA PRO A 743 12.04 -10.25 -13.79
C PRO A 743 12.89 -9.19 -13.09
N LEU A 744 14.18 -9.16 -13.41
CA LEU A 744 15.12 -8.13 -12.99
C LEU A 744 15.67 -7.41 -14.24
N PRO A 745 16.24 -6.20 -14.09
CA PRO A 745 16.92 -5.54 -15.19
C PRO A 745 17.99 -6.43 -15.83
N PHE A 746 18.28 -6.19 -17.10
CA PHE A 746 19.32 -6.91 -17.89
C PHE A 746 19.08 -8.41 -18.08
N GLY A 747 17.80 -8.84 -18.03
CA GLY A 747 17.39 -10.23 -18.33
C GLY A 747 17.54 -11.22 -17.18
N GLU A 748 17.96 -10.78 -16.01
CA GLU A 748 18.05 -11.61 -14.81
C GLU A 748 16.68 -11.91 -14.21
N ARG A 749 16.65 -12.86 -13.27
CA ARG A 749 15.44 -13.20 -12.50
C ARG A 749 15.77 -13.40 -11.02
N ALA A 750 14.88 -12.90 -10.18
CA ALA A 750 14.93 -13.10 -8.75
C ALA A 750 14.60 -14.55 -8.36
N ASN A 751 15.03 -14.97 -7.18
CA ASN A 751 14.67 -16.27 -6.62
C ASN A 751 13.19 -16.30 -6.18
N PRO A 752 12.51 -17.47 -6.25
CA PRO A 752 11.17 -17.60 -5.71
C PRO A 752 11.20 -17.50 -4.18
N ILE A 753 10.08 -17.06 -3.60
CA ILE A 753 9.89 -17.01 -2.14
C ILE A 753 8.83 -18.03 -1.76
N ALA A 754 9.13 -18.89 -0.77
CA ALA A 754 8.17 -19.82 -0.17
C ALA A 754 8.37 -19.83 1.34
N VAL A 755 7.38 -19.35 2.10
CA VAL A 755 7.46 -19.21 3.56
C VAL A 755 6.18 -19.73 4.20
N VAL A 756 6.33 -20.44 5.33
CA VAL A 756 5.23 -20.96 6.15
C VAL A 756 5.37 -20.44 7.58
N ASP A 757 4.29 -19.85 8.08
CA ASP A 757 4.17 -19.35 9.44
C ASP A 757 3.13 -20.16 10.21
N VAL A 758 3.34 -20.40 11.50
CA VAL A 758 2.40 -21.13 12.37
C VAL A 758 2.27 -20.42 13.71
N ASN A 759 1.05 -20.40 14.26
CA ASN A 759 0.79 -19.89 15.61
C ASN A 759 -0.16 -20.83 16.35
N GLY A 760 0.15 -21.16 17.60
CA GLY A 760 -0.71 -21.86 18.53
C GLY A 760 -1.00 -20.97 19.74
N THR A 761 -2.28 -20.85 20.13
CA THR A 761 -2.68 -20.09 21.32
C THR A 761 -3.64 -20.91 22.17
N VAL A 762 -3.45 -20.86 23.49
CA VAL A 762 -4.32 -21.49 24.49
C VAL A 762 -4.88 -20.41 25.42
N GLY A 763 -6.20 -20.32 25.49
CA GLY A 763 -6.94 -19.43 26.38
C GLY A 763 -7.30 -20.12 27.69
N LEU A 764 -6.80 -19.56 28.80
CA LEU A 764 -6.94 -20.07 30.16
C LEU A 764 -7.59 -19.01 31.04
N TRP A 765 -8.91 -18.98 31.11
CA TRP A 765 -9.71 -18.02 31.88
C TRP A 765 -9.44 -16.55 31.49
N LEU A 766 -8.58 -15.81 32.20
CA LEU A 766 -8.17 -14.42 31.88
C LEU A 766 -6.90 -14.34 31.04
N PHE A 767 -6.18 -15.44 30.87
CA PHE A 767 -4.90 -15.50 30.21
C PHE A 767 -5.04 -16.16 28.86
N ASP A 768 -4.36 -15.59 27.86
CA ASP A 768 -4.09 -16.26 26.59
C ASP A 768 -2.58 -16.41 26.46
N VAL A 769 -2.12 -17.64 26.20
CA VAL A 769 -0.70 -17.95 26.04
C VAL A 769 -0.50 -18.50 24.62
N GLY A 770 0.46 -17.96 23.90
CA GLY A 770 0.70 -18.33 22.50
C GLY A 770 2.17 -18.57 22.20
N LEU A 771 2.39 -19.39 21.18
CA LEU A 771 3.68 -19.63 20.56
C LEU A 771 3.55 -19.42 19.06
N SER A 772 4.31 -18.49 18.49
CA SER A 772 4.36 -18.20 17.06
C SER A 772 5.71 -18.61 16.49
N VAL A 773 5.71 -19.23 15.33
CA VAL A 773 6.90 -19.55 14.56
C VAL A 773 6.74 -18.98 13.16
N SER A 774 7.54 -17.99 12.82
CA SER A 774 7.65 -17.46 11.46
C SER A 774 8.77 -18.18 10.73
N ASN A 775 8.58 -18.40 9.41
CA ASN A 775 9.49 -19.19 8.58
C ASN A 775 9.78 -20.57 9.20
N LEU A 776 8.75 -21.38 9.37
CA LEU A 776 8.80 -22.67 10.10
C LEU A 776 9.91 -23.60 9.62
N PHE A 777 10.16 -23.64 8.31
CA PHE A 777 11.14 -24.53 7.70
C PHE A 777 12.56 -23.94 7.62
N ASP A 778 12.78 -22.74 8.17
CA ASP A 778 14.05 -22.03 8.13
C ASP A 778 14.58 -21.83 6.71
N ALA A 779 13.66 -21.55 5.77
CA ALA A 779 14.02 -21.33 4.39
C ALA A 779 14.88 -20.08 4.28
N GLN A 780 16.02 -20.20 3.61
CA GLN A 780 16.83 -19.04 3.25
C GLN A 780 16.25 -18.40 1.99
N TYR A 781 15.66 -17.24 2.12
CA TYR A 781 15.03 -16.51 1.03
C TYR A 781 15.48 -15.06 0.98
N ARG A 782 15.37 -14.46 -0.20
CA ARG A 782 15.71 -13.05 -0.45
C ARG A 782 14.42 -12.25 -0.51
N LEU A 783 14.27 -11.28 0.37
CA LEU A 783 13.05 -10.49 0.47
C LEU A 783 12.96 -9.47 -0.68
N GLY A 784 14.03 -8.70 -0.90
CA GLY A 784 14.23 -7.82 -2.05
C GLY A 784 15.37 -8.34 -2.93
N GLU A 785 15.24 -8.26 -4.24
CA GLU A 785 16.32 -8.55 -5.21
C GLU A 785 16.30 -7.53 -6.34
N TYR A 786 17.48 -7.06 -6.72
CA TYR A 786 17.72 -5.98 -7.67
C TYR A 786 18.88 -6.36 -8.58
N ASN A 787 18.99 -5.72 -9.77
CA ASN A 787 20.16 -5.90 -10.64
C ASN A 787 20.63 -4.55 -11.18
N TYR A 788 21.79 -4.10 -10.71
CA TYR A 788 22.40 -2.82 -11.08
C TYR A 788 23.90 -2.82 -10.77
N ALA A 789 24.62 -1.78 -11.23
CA ALA A 789 26.04 -1.61 -10.96
C ALA A 789 26.27 -0.95 -9.59
N SER A 790 27.24 -1.46 -8.82
CA SER A 790 27.69 -0.90 -7.54
C SER A 790 29.16 -1.19 -7.31
N ASP A 791 29.80 -0.44 -6.41
CA ASP A 791 31.16 -0.69 -5.94
C ASP A 791 31.24 -0.51 -4.42
N PHE A 792 31.18 -1.60 -3.67
CA PHE A 792 31.36 -1.61 -2.22
C PHE A 792 32.82 -1.84 -1.79
N ARG A 793 33.77 -1.76 -2.72
CA ARG A 793 35.23 -1.99 -2.50
C ARG A 793 35.56 -3.36 -1.91
N SER A 794 34.67 -4.30 -2.09
CA SER A 794 34.88 -5.70 -1.67
C SER A 794 35.79 -6.49 -2.61
N GLN A 795 36.03 -5.95 -3.80
CA GLN A 795 36.90 -6.50 -4.84
C GLN A 795 38.11 -5.59 -5.09
N SER A 796 39.19 -6.19 -5.62
CA SER A 796 40.43 -5.47 -5.94
C SER A 796 40.23 -4.41 -7.05
N PHE A 797 39.25 -4.63 -7.93
CA PHE A 797 38.93 -3.72 -9.03
C PHE A 797 37.41 -3.51 -9.08
N PRO A 798 36.93 -2.24 -9.10
CA PRO A 798 35.52 -1.95 -9.28
C PRO A 798 35.06 -2.43 -10.66
N THR A 799 33.85 -2.96 -10.73
CA THR A 799 33.21 -3.34 -11.99
C THR A 799 31.95 -2.50 -12.21
N LEU A 800 31.81 -1.94 -13.41
CA LEU A 800 30.59 -1.25 -13.82
C LEU A 800 29.54 -2.22 -14.38
N VAL A 801 29.83 -3.51 -14.41
CA VAL A 801 28.90 -4.54 -14.85
C VAL A 801 27.79 -4.69 -13.81
N PRO A 802 26.52 -4.63 -14.21
CA PRO A 802 25.42 -4.91 -13.32
C PRO A 802 25.55 -6.29 -12.66
N MET A 803 25.23 -6.34 -11.38
CA MET A 803 25.27 -7.56 -10.57
C MET A 803 23.97 -7.65 -9.74
N ARG A 804 23.55 -8.87 -9.47
CA ARG A 804 22.40 -9.06 -8.59
C ARG A 804 22.76 -8.64 -7.17
N HIS A 805 21.81 -7.90 -6.58
CA HIS A 805 21.84 -7.48 -5.16
C HIS A 805 20.62 -8.05 -4.47
N PHE A 806 20.73 -8.31 -3.17
CA PHE A 806 19.58 -8.81 -2.40
C PHE A 806 19.58 -8.27 -0.97
N SER A 807 18.38 -8.16 -0.40
CA SER A 807 18.14 -8.05 1.03
C SER A 807 17.70 -9.41 1.59
N ALA A 808 18.28 -9.81 2.72
CA ALA A 808 18.00 -11.11 3.35
C ALA A 808 16.59 -11.13 3.95
N GLY A 809 15.85 -12.21 3.70
CA GLY A 809 14.64 -12.54 4.45
C GLY A 809 14.96 -13.09 5.84
N ALA A 810 14.04 -12.92 6.79
CA ALA A 810 14.24 -13.37 8.16
C ALA A 810 14.36 -14.90 8.25
N PRO A 811 15.32 -15.44 9.03
CA PRO A 811 15.40 -16.87 9.34
C PRO A 811 14.18 -17.28 10.19
N ARG A 812 14.11 -18.53 10.58
CA ARG A 812 13.09 -19.00 11.52
C ARG A 812 13.14 -18.18 12.81
N GLN A 813 11.98 -17.58 13.17
CA GLN A 813 11.83 -16.80 14.39
C GLN A 813 10.75 -17.42 15.27
N ILE A 814 11.00 -17.48 16.56
CA ILE A 814 10.10 -18.07 17.56
C ILE A 814 9.74 -17.00 18.57
N PHE A 815 8.44 -16.77 18.78
CA PHE A 815 7.91 -15.78 19.73
C PHE A 815 6.96 -16.44 20.70
N PHE A 816 7.13 -16.14 21.98
CA PHE A 816 6.19 -16.44 23.04
C PHE A 816 5.33 -15.20 23.31
N THR A 817 4.02 -15.40 23.45
CA THR A 817 3.06 -14.34 23.73
C THR A 817 2.24 -14.70 24.97
N MET A 818 2.03 -13.72 25.86
CA MET A 818 1.10 -13.82 26.98
C MET A 818 0.19 -12.60 26.98
N ALA A 819 -1.11 -12.80 27.06
CA ALA A 819 -2.08 -11.72 27.23
C ALA A 819 -2.93 -11.94 28.47
N ILE A 820 -3.28 -10.83 29.14
CA ILE A 820 -4.19 -10.79 30.28
C ILE A 820 -5.36 -9.90 29.90
N ASN A 821 -6.58 -10.44 30.05
CA ASN A 821 -7.81 -9.77 29.70
C ASN A 821 -8.63 -9.46 30.97
N LEU A 822 -8.63 -8.19 31.40
CA LEU A 822 -9.27 -7.75 32.64
C LEU A 822 -10.57 -7.01 32.32
N GLY A 823 -11.70 -7.54 32.79
CA GLY A 823 -12.99 -6.88 32.71
C GLY A 823 -13.76 -7.00 31.41
N GLY A 824 -13.35 -7.86 30.52
CA GLY A 824 -14.19 -8.27 29.39
C GLY A 824 -15.27 -9.25 29.85
N ASP A 825 -16.53 -8.96 29.55
CA ASP A 825 -17.55 -10.00 29.54
C ASP A 825 -17.24 -10.90 28.34
N LYS A 826 -16.67 -12.08 28.63
CA LYS A 826 -16.42 -13.13 27.62
C LYS A 826 -17.59 -14.06 27.55
#